data_28dedbbe1088b53c081f815799b2c1b9
#
_entry.id   28dedbbe1088b53c081f815799b2c1b9
#
_cell.length_a   1.000
_cell.length_b   1.000
_cell.length_c   1.000
_cell.angle_alpha   90.00
_cell.angle_beta   90.00
_cell.angle_gamma   90.00
#
_symmetry.space_group_name_H-M   'P 1'
#
loop_
_entity.id
_entity.type
_entity.pdbx_description
1 polymer ?
#
loop_
_entity_poly.entity_id
_entity_poly.type
_entity_poly.pdbx_seq_one_letter_code
_entity_poly.pdbx_strand_id
1 'polypeptide(L)'
;MSTDFPLNQYKAGGGHPSAVRSGIREKIDESLYSHIARLFNKYANANDMWSRDQLGIFMEHTQQEDPNGISSHLTDKVGMSLRELLDYIASPSGNALEMAVPQDLSLPLNDYFISSSHNTYLTGNQLSSDSSVDAYKDVLLRGCRCIEIDVWDGEERFLAGYSQDDAENERYLASKEAGEADSKPGPTYKVTFKDKMMIKAARWVMNKFDPVDPEGRTVDDRIADMMRGEPRVLHGFTLTKEVLFRDVCRVVKEHAFAVSDLPLIVSLEVHCSPLQQNAMCDIMEEAWEEFLLPTPEEDPTALPSPADLRNKILIKVKYVPQDKKDDSGSITSGVDNGQVGDEDDSILDVINQDDGTKKTQRVKAPKVTPRLSRMGVYTRGVSFKSFAQPEAAMANHIFSLSEKMAFDTQRREPAAFFQHNRNYLMRLYPHGMRFDSSNFDPVLFWRAGAQLVALNWQSWDSGMMLNEGMFAGSDGYVVKPEGYRSGDAKDRALRSKTLDRVAITVLAGQNLPSLNGKDDASSFIPYVKVGLHTEPDPLTALVGEDMTPLDVRQVGYSGTTVRGAGTSPDFGGDIIEFLDVKGVVPELTFLSFVIMNDVMGPDVVAAWACIRLDRLRAGYRFVRLFDKDGMPSRGVLLVKTEITEADLDN
;
A
#
# COMPACT_ATOMS: atom_id res chain seq x y z
N MET A 1 29.94 -7.19 13.92
CA MET A 1 29.50 -7.88 12.71
C MET A 1 28.25 -7.19 12.24
N SER A 2 28.28 -6.54 11.08
CA SER A 2 27.12 -5.88 10.47
C SER A 2 26.03 -6.93 10.25
N THR A 3 24.91 -6.79 10.94
CA THR A 3 23.74 -7.63 10.70
C THR A 3 22.90 -6.94 9.62
N ASP A 4 23.42 -6.93 8.39
CA ASP A 4 22.66 -6.57 7.22
C ASP A 4 21.57 -7.63 7.06
N PHE A 5 20.35 -7.27 7.45
CA PHE A 5 19.17 -8.03 7.09
C PHE A 5 18.98 -7.86 5.60
N PRO A 6 18.87 -8.93 4.81
CA PRO A 6 18.45 -8.78 3.45
C PRO A 6 17.04 -8.16 3.45
N LEU A 7 16.89 -6.98 2.83
CA LEU A 7 15.62 -6.26 2.63
C LEU A 7 14.53 -7.19 2.05
N ASN A 8 14.95 -8.22 1.33
CA ASN A 8 14.09 -9.21 0.67
C ASN A 8 13.33 -10.17 1.61
N GLN A 9 13.48 -10.05 2.93
CA GLN A 9 12.71 -10.85 3.91
C GLN A 9 11.76 -10.00 4.76
N TYR A 10 11.66 -8.71 4.50
CA TYR A 10 10.78 -7.81 5.23
C TYR A 10 9.38 -7.82 4.60
N LYS A 11 8.39 -8.28 5.37
CA LYS A 11 6.96 -8.13 5.04
C LYS A 11 6.38 -6.98 5.84
N ALA A 12 5.44 -6.25 5.25
CA ALA A 12 4.72 -5.17 5.93
C ALA A 12 4.25 -5.60 7.33
N GLY A 13 4.37 -4.71 8.31
CA GLY A 13 3.78 -4.90 9.62
C GLY A 13 4.70 -5.27 10.77
N GLY A 14 5.99 -5.05 10.69
CA GLY A 14 6.88 -5.08 11.86
C GLY A 14 6.97 -6.38 12.65
N GLY A 15 6.22 -7.38 12.26
CA GLY A 15 6.24 -8.71 12.87
C GLY A 15 7.40 -9.56 12.39
N HIS A 16 8.54 -8.97 12.05
CA HIS A 16 9.65 -9.71 11.47
C HIS A 16 10.20 -10.74 12.47
N PRO A 17 10.42 -12.01 12.06
CA PRO A 17 11.03 -13.04 12.92
C PRO A 17 12.40 -12.63 13.47
N SER A 18 13.10 -11.70 12.81
CA SER A 18 14.36 -11.12 13.29
C SER A 18 14.20 -10.18 14.50
N ALA A 19 12.98 -9.91 14.94
CA ALA A 19 12.75 -9.34 16.26
C ALA A 19 13.46 -10.11 17.38
N VAL A 20 13.70 -11.39 17.17
CA VAL A 20 14.56 -12.24 18.04
C VAL A 20 16.02 -11.79 18.01
N ARG A 21 16.46 -11.09 16.95
CA ARG A 21 17.86 -10.65 16.79
C ARG A 21 18.09 -9.18 17.23
N SER A 22 17.12 -8.54 17.87
CA SER A 22 17.25 -7.15 18.33
C SER A 22 18.28 -6.93 19.44
N GLY A 23 19.02 -7.95 19.84
CA GLY A 23 20.04 -7.88 20.90
C GLY A 23 19.47 -7.78 22.31
N ILE A 24 18.14 -7.76 22.51
CA ILE A 24 17.53 -7.67 23.85
C ILE A 24 17.91 -8.86 24.71
N ARG A 25 18.06 -10.05 24.11
CA ARG A 25 18.55 -11.24 24.84
C ARG A 25 20.02 -11.15 25.24
N GLU A 26 20.81 -10.34 24.53
CA GLU A 26 22.23 -10.20 24.77
C GLU A 26 22.50 -9.15 25.86
N LYS A 27 21.66 -8.09 25.92
CA LYS A 27 21.80 -7.02 26.88
C LYS A 27 20.45 -6.33 27.10
N ILE A 28 19.96 -6.36 28.33
CA ILE A 28 18.81 -5.57 28.79
C ILE A 28 19.38 -4.39 29.58
N ASP A 29 18.98 -3.17 29.21
CA ASP A 29 19.41 -1.95 29.88
C ASP A 29 18.75 -1.82 31.26
N GLU A 30 19.39 -1.05 32.16
CA GLU A 30 18.96 -0.90 33.55
C GLU A 30 17.52 -0.39 33.70
N SER A 31 17.08 0.48 32.81
CA SER A 31 15.70 0.99 32.80
C SER A 31 14.68 -0.14 32.63
N LEU A 32 14.86 -1.00 31.63
CA LEU A 32 14.00 -2.15 31.39
C LEU A 32 14.11 -3.21 32.51
N TYR A 33 15.35 -3.52 32.92
CA TYR A 33 15.63 -4.50 33.96
C TYR A 33 14.92 -4.14 35.27
N SER A 34 15.01 -2.89 35.69
CA SER A 34 14.40 -2.41 36.94
C SER A 34 12.88 -2.60 36.96
N HIS A 35 12.19 -2.37 35.83
CA HIS A 35 10.75 -2.60 35.75
C HIS A 35 10.40 -4.08 35.81
N ILE A 36 11.13 -4.93 35.09
CA ILE A 36 10.89 -6.39 35.07
C ILE A 36 11.23 -7.02 36.44
N ALA A 37 12.30 -6.57 37.07
CA ALA A 37 12.67 -7.01 38.42
C ALA A 37 11.63 -6.60 39.47
N ARG A 38 11.09 -5.38 39.39
CA ARG A 38 9.97 -4.94 40.27
C ARG A 38 8.71 -5.80 40.04
N LEU A 39 8.38 -6.12 38.80
CA LEU A 39 7.30 -7.03 38.46
C LEU A 39 7.54 -8.43 39.06
N PHE A 40 8.74 -8.97 38.88
CA PHE A 40 9.12 -10.26 39.44
C PHE A 40 8.98 -10.31 40.94
N ASN A 41 9.52 -9.33 41.65
CA ASN A 41 9.52 -9.25 43.12
C ASN A 41 8.08 -9.15 43.68
N LYS A 42 7.10 -8.65 42.95
CA LYS A 42 5.71 -8.61 43.36
C LYS A 42 5.10 -10.00 43.61
N TYR A 43 5.59 -11.01 42.91
CA TYR A 43 5.10 -12.37 42.97
C TYR A 43 6.13 -13.38 43.50
N ALA A 44 7.40 -12.96 43.71
CA ALA A 44 8.47 -13.83 44.19
C ALA A 44 8.23 -14.30 45.64
N ASN A 45 8.53 -15.59 45.86
CA ASN A 45 8.52 -16.18 47.19
C ASN A 45 9.89 -15.97 47.92
N ALA A 46 10.01 -16.51 49.14
CA ALA A 46 11.24 -16.39 49.93
C ALA A 46 12.51 -17.03 49.30
N ASN A 47 12.36 -17.82 48.23
CA ASN A 47 13.45 -18.45 47.48
C ASN A 47 13.77 -17.73 46.18
N ASP A 48 13.30 -16.47 46.00
CA ASP A 48 13.44 -15.68 44.77
C ASP A 48 12.92 -16.41 43.52
N MET A 49 11.79 -17.10 43.66
CA MET A 49 11.14 -17.84 42.60
C MET A 49 9.62 -17.59 42.61
N TRP A 50 9.01 -17.57 41.44
CA TRP A 50 7.56 -17.72 41.32
C TRP A 50 7.19 -19.19 41.45
N SER A 51 6.17 -19.51 42.24
CA SER A 51 5.57 -20.84 42.21
C SER A 51 4.78 -21.06 40.90
N ARG A 52 4.41 -22.30 40.61
CA ARG A 52 3.55 -22.63 39.48
C ARG A 52 2.21 -21.91 39.54
N ASP A 53 1.61 -21.80 40.72
CA ASP A 53 0.33 -21.10 40.90
C ASP A 53 0.47 -19.61 40.62
N GLN A 54 1.55 -18.96 41.10
CA GLN A 54 1.84 -17.56 40.83
C GLN A 54 2.10 -17.30 39.34
N LEU A 55 2.80 -18.21 38.65
CA LEU A 55 2.98 -18.16 37.21
C LEU A 55 1.63 -18.28 36.48
N GLY A 56 0.78 -19.23 36.89
CA GLY A 56 -0.56 -19.39 36.33
C GLY A 56 -1.40 -18.12 36.48
N ILE A 57 -1.45 -17.53 37.69
CA ILE A 57 -2.14 -16.27 37.96
C ILE A 57 -1.62 -15.12 37.09
N PHE A 58 -0.30 -15.01 36.95
CA PHE A 58 0.30 -13.98 36.09
C PHE A 58 -0.09 -14.16 34.63
N MET A 59 -0.01 -15.39 34.12
CA MET A 59 -0.35 -15.66 32.72
C MET A 59 -1.83 -15.41 32.44
N GLU A 60 -2.72 -15.91 33.28
CA GLU A 60 -4.16 -15.79 33.10
C GLU A 60 -4.66 -14.34 33.31
N HIS A 61 -4.31 -13.73 34.46
CA HIS A 61 -4.89 -12.44 34.82
C HIS A 61 -4.09 -11.22 34.37
N THR A 62 -2.76 -11.36 34.14
CA THR A 62 -1.91 -10.23 33.74
C THR A 62 -1.62 -10.27 32.26
N GLN A 63 -1.20 -11.43 31.74
CA GLN A 63 -0.86 -11.59 30.33
C GLN A 63 -2.08 -11.93 29.45
N GLN A 64 -3.19 -12.35 30.05
CA GLN A 64 -4.42 -12.84 29.39
C GLN A 64 -4.10 -13.93 28.35
N GLU A 65 -3.17 -14.82 28.71
CA GLU A 65 -2.82 -16.00 27.91
C GLU A 65 -3.40 -17.26 28.55
N ASP A 66 -3.85 -18.21 27.71
CA ASP A 66 -4.25 -19.54 28.17
C ASP A 66 -3.05 -20.24 28.84
N PRO A 67 -3.12 -20.56 30.13
CA PRO A 67 -2.04 -21.26 30.83
C PRO A 67 -1.67 -22.60 30.18
N ASN A 68 -2.60 -23.24 29.46
CA ASN A 68 -2.39 -24.52 28.77
C ASN A 68 -1.73 -24.36 27.38
N GLY A 69 -1.83 -23.17 26.78
CA GLY A 69 -1.20 -22.83 25.50
C GLY A 69 0.26 -22.40 25.62
N ILE A 70 0.75 -22.23 26.85
CA ILE A 70 2.13 -21.83 27.09
C ILE A 70 3.06 -22.97 26.68
N SER A 71 4.13 -22.65 25.96
CA SER A 71 5.20 -23.55 25.59
C SER A 71 5.51 -24.50 26.75
N SER A 72 5.49 -25.82 26.50
CA SER A 72 5.75 -26.88 27.47
C SER A 72 7.00 -26.68 28.32
N HIS A 73 7.94 -25.87 27.84
CA HIS A 73 9.14 -25.47 28.56
C HIS A 73 8.90 -24.61 29.82
N LEU A 74 7.76 -23.95 29.95
CA LEU A 74 7.38 -23.15 31.14
C LEU A 74 6.44 -23.93 32.06
N THR A 75 5.56 -24.78 31.50
CA THR A 75 4.53 -25.52 32.27
C THR A 75 5.10 -26.71 33.04
N ASP A 76 6.21 -27.31 32.59
CA ASP A 76 6.82 -28.48 33.23
C ASP A 76 7.77 -28.11 34.40
N LYS A 77 7.98 -26.80 34.66
CA LYS A 77 8.88 -26.33 35.71
C LYS A 77 8.18 -26.16 37.06
N VAL A 78 8.92 -26.37 38.12
CA VAL A 78 8.46 -26.21 39.52
C VAL A 78 8.24 -24.73 39.87
N GLY A 79 8.76 -23.81 39.03
CA GLY A 79 8.64 -22.36 39.21
C GLY A 79 9.45 -21.59 38.18
N MET A 80 9.38 -20.24 38.24
CA MET A 80 10.06 -19.32 37.32
C MET A 80 11.01 -18.41 38.09
N SER A 81 12.25 -18.29 37.65
CA SER A 81 13.23 -17.31 38.11
C SER A 81 13.11 -15.99 37.35
N LEU A 82 13.71 -14.91 37.89
CA LEU A 82 13.79 -13.62 37.21
C LEU A 82 14.43 -13.74 35.81
N ARG A 83 15.46 -14.57 35.68
CA ARG A 83 16.10 -14.79 34.38
C ARG A 83 15.14 -15.41 33.37
N GLU A 84 14.33 -16.38 33.78
CA GLU A 84 13.34 -17.01 32.91
C GLU A 84 12.21 -16.07 32.54
N LEU A 85 11.79 -15.15 33.45
CA LEU A 85 10.86 -14.08 33.11
C LEU A 85 11.45 -13.11 32.09
N LEU A 86 12.72 -12.74 32.22
CA LEU A 86 13.43 -11.90 31.25
C LEU A 86 13.51 -12.61 29.87
N ASP A 87 13.84 -13.91 29.86
CA ASP A 87 13.87 -14.72 28.64
C ASP A 87 12.49 -14.84 28.00
N TYR A 88 11.42 -14.98 28.78
CA TYR A 88 10.04 -15.01 28.29
C TYR A 88 9.65 -13.68 27.65
N ILE A 89 9.83 -12.55 28.37
CA ILE A 89 9.48 -11.21 27.86
C ILE A 89 10.31 -10.85 26.62
N ALA A 90 11.59 -11.27 26.57
CA ALA A 90 12.46 -11.08 25.40
C ALA A 90 12.19 -12.05 24.23
N SER A 91 11.38 -13.08 24.44
CA SER A 91 11.01 -14.05 23.42
C SER A 91 9.93 -13.51 22.45
N PRO A 92 9.60 -14.24 21.36
CA PRO A 92 8.43 -13.89 20.54
C PRO A 92 7.12 -13.82 21.31
N SER A 93 6.96 -14.60 22.39
CA SER A 93 5.80 -14.55 23.27
C SER A 93 5.67 -13.20 24.01
N GLY A 94 6.77 -12.53 24.27
CA GLY A 94 6.77 -11.19 24.86
C GLY A 94 6.49 -10.05 23.87
N ASN A 95 6.22 -10.34 22.60
CA ASN A 95 5.90 -9.29 21.62
C ASN A 95 4.44 -8.82 21.77
N ALA A 96 4.21 -7.50 21.70
CA ALA A 96 2.89 -6.90 21.75
C ALA A 96 2.04 -7.24 20.52
N LEU A 97 2.66 -7.39 19.36
CA LEU A 97 2.01 -7.85 18.15
C LEU A 97 1.94 -9.37 18.13
N GLU A 98 0.75 -9.91 18.07
CA GLU A 98 0.53 -11.33 17.75
C GLU A 98 0.91 -11.59 16.30
N MET A 99 1.83 -12.55 16.09
CA MET A 99 2.28 -12.92 14.74
C MET A 99 1.16 -13.56 13.94
N ALA A 100 1.29 -13.51 12.63
CA ALA A 100 0.25 -13.81 11.67
C ALA A 100 -0.62 -15.04 12.02
N VAL A 101 -1.91 -14.80 12.10
CA VAL A 101 -2.93 -15.88 12.05
C VAL A 101 -3.07 -16.28 10.59
N PRO A 102 -3.07 -17.57 10.24
CA PRO A 102 -3.33 -18.03 8.89
C PRO A 102 -4.63 -17.43 8.36
N GLN A 103 -4.58 -16.78 7.20
CA GLN A 103 -5.75 -16.20 6.56
C GLN A 103 -6.48 -17.29 5.75
N ASP A 104 -7.80 -17.26 5.76
CA ASP A 104 -8.60 -18.02 4.79
C ASP A 104 -8.44 -17.34 3.42
N LEU A 105 -7.83 -18.02 2.47
CA LEU A 105 -7.57 -17.50 1.12
C LEU A 105 -8.57 -18.05 0.07
N SER A 106 -9.61 -18.75 0.52
CA SER A 106 -10.61 -19.39 -0.36
C SER A 106 -11.81 -18.49 -0.71
N LEU A 107 -11.94 -17.33 -0.05
CA LEU A 107 -12.99 -16.36 -0.31
C LEU A 107 -12.73 -15.58 -1.60
N PRO A 108 -13.76 -15.01 -2.26
CA PRO A 108 -13.54 -14.20 -3.46
C PRO A 108 -12.74 -12.92 -3.18
N LEU A 109 -12.04 -12.39 -4.21
CA LEU A 109 -11.13 -11.23 -4.09
C LEU A 109 -11.75 -10.01 -3.40
N ASN A 110 -13.04 -9.76 -3.59
CA ASN A 110 -13.75 -8.64 -2.96
C ASN A 110 -13.89 -8.77 -1.44
N ASP A 111 -13.62 -9.94 -0.87
CA ASP A 111 -13.71 -10.20 0.57
C ASP A 111 -12.39 -9.96 1.33
N TYR A 112 -11.42 -9.32 0.67
CA TYR A 112 -10.13 -8.96 1.28
C TYR A 112 -9.87 -7.46 1.20
N PHE A 113 -9.13 -6.94 2.17
CA PHE A 113 -8.34 -5.74 2.01
C PHE A 113 -7.03 -6.12 1.33
N ILE A 114 -6.58 -5.30 0.38
CA ILE A 114 -5.44 -5.58 -0.49
C ILE A 114 -4.45 -4.44 -0.39
N SER A 115 -3.23 -4.75 0.06
CA SER A 115 -2.15 -3.77 0.19
C SER A 115 -1.85 -3.09 -1.14
N SER A 116 -2.02 -1.76 -1.21
CA SER A 116 -2.03 -1.02 -2.46
C SER A 116 -1.15 0.22 -2.44
N SER A 117 -0.48 0.48 -3.56
CA SER A 117 0.39 1.63 -3.79
C SER A 117 -0.19 2.54 -4.88
N HIS A 118 -0.07 3.85 -4.67
CA HIS A 118 -0.35 4.91 -5.62
C HIS A 118 0.96 5.44 -6.19
N ASN A 119 0.99 5.75 -7.50
CA ASN A 119 2.15 6.30 -8.20
C ASN A 119 3.47 5.62 -7.77
N THR A 120 3.49 4.29 -7.87
CA THR A 120 4.52 3.43 -7.28
C THR A 120 5.95 3.76 -7.74
N TYR A 121 6.08 4.36 -8.91
CA TYR A 121 7.36 4.78 -9.53
C TYR A 121 8.03 5.97 -8.84
N LEU A 122 7.29 6.78 -8.05
CA LEU A 122 7.81 8.01 -7.44
C LEU A 122 8.65 7.74 -6.18
N THR A 123 9.78 8.43 -6.07
CA THR A 123 10.68 8.34 -4.92
C THR A 123 10.52 9.47 -3.91
N GLY A 124 9.69 10.47 -4.20
CA GLY A 124 9.47 11.66 -3.36
C GLY A 124 8.16 12.37 -3.69
N ASN A 125 8.20 13.69 -3.88
CA ASN A 125 7.00 14.48 -4.15
C ASN A 125 6.43 14.24 -5.57
N GLN A 126 5.16 14.65 -5.79
CA GLN A 126 4.44 14.41 -7.04
C GLN A 126 4.90 15.31 -8.20
N LEU A 127 5.67 16.38 -7.96
CA LEU A 127 5.95 17.42 -8.96
C LEU A 127 7.35 17.35 -9.57
N SER A 128 8.35 16.91 -8.81
CA SER A 128 9.77 17.05 -9.19
C SER A 128 10.67 15.92 -8.70
N SER A 129 10.12 14.86 -8.14
CA SER A 129 10.91 13.70 -7.72
C SER A 129 11.29 12.80 -8.91
N ASP A 130 12.19 11.87 -8.66
CA ASP A 130 12.63 10.93 -9.69
C ASP A 130 11.65 9.74 -9.75
N SER A 131 11.37 9.24 -10.95
CA SER A 131 10.81 7.90 -11.12
C SER A 131 11.93 6.86 -11.06
N SER A 132 11.67 5.73 -10.40
CA SER A 132 12.66 4.68 -10.20
C SER A 132 12.03 3.28 -10.29
N VAL A 133 12.73 2.37 -10.94
CA VAL A 133 12.38 0.95 -10.92
C VAL A 133 12.61 0.32 -9.53
N ASP A 134 13.56 0.84 -8.74
CA ASP A 134 13.80 0.37 -7.38
C ASP A 134 12.61 0.66 -6.46
N ALA A 135 11.82 1.72 -6.71
CA ALA A 135 10.59 1.98 -5.97
C ALA A 135 9.60 0.81 -6.08
N TYR A 136 9.44 0.21 -7.27
CA TYR A 136 8.63 -1.00 -7.45
C TYR A 136 9.18 -2.19 -6.68
N LYS A 137 10.50 -2.41 -6.75
CA LYS A 137 11.18 -3.47 -6.00
C LYS A 137 10.92 -3.34 -4.51
N ASP A 138 11.12 -2.15 -3.93
CA ASP A 138 10.97 -1.90 -2.51
C ASP A 138 9.53 -2.14 -2.05
N VAL A 139 8.55 -1.63 -2.80
CA VAL A 139 7.11 -1.80 -2.53
C VAL A 139 6.70 -3.28 -2.59
N LEU A 140 7.15 -4.02 -3.60
CA LEU A 140 6.86 -5.45 -3.76
C LEU A 140 7.50 -6.30 -2.66
N LEU A 141 8.76 -6.02 -2.30
CA LEU A 141 9.46 -6.72 -1.22
C LEU A 141 8.87 -6.43 0.16
N ARG A 142 8.13 -5.32 0.33
CA ARG A 142 7.33 -5.02 1.51
C ARG A 142 5.94 -5.66 1.50
N GLY A 143 5.59 -6.43 0.46
CA GLY A 143 4.36 -7.22 0.40
C GLY A 143 3.15 -6.48 -0.17
N CYS A 144 3.35 -5.35 -0.86
CA CYS A 144 2.28 -4.70 -1.63
C CYS A 144 1.76 -5.63 -2.73
N ARG A 145 0.44 -5.66 -2.92
CA ARG A 145 -0.22 -6.51 -3.92
C ARG A 145 -1.02 -5.75 -4.97
N CYS A 146 -0.97 -4.42 -4.95
CA CYS A 146 -1.48 -3.59 -6.04
C CYS A 146 -0.49 -2.43 -6.29
N ILE A 147 0.10 -2.39 -7.47
CA ILE A 147 1.03 -1.33 -7.92
C ILE A 147 0.41 -0.54 -9.06
N GLU A 148 0.90 0.68 -9.28
CA GLU A 148 0.45 1.58 -10.34
C GLU A 148 1.57 1.92 -11.29
N ILE A 149 1.24 1.98 -12.59
CA ILE A 149 2.17 2.32 -13.67
C ILE A 149 1.50 3.31 -14.61
N ASP A 150 1.96 4.57 -14.63
CA ASP A 150 1.47 5.60 -15.54
C ASP A 150 2.34 5.61 -16.78
N VAL A 151 1.73 5.24 -17.91
CA VAL A 151 2.47 4.99 -19.16
C VAL A 151 2.20 6.09 -20.17
N TRP A 152 3.28 6.71 -20.62
CA TRP A 152 3.28 7.79 -21.60
C TRP A 152 4.05 7.42 -22.85
N ASP A 153 3.81 8.15 -23.95
CA ASP A 153 4.61 7.99 -25.15
C ASP A 153 6.07 8.34 -24.84
N GLY A 154 6.98 7.45 -25.21
CA GLY A 154 8.40 7.76 -25.24
C GLY A 154 8.70 8.62 -26.47
N GLU A 155 9.38 9.76 -26.24
CA GLU A 155 9.88 10.55 -27.35
C GLU A 155 10.88 9.72 -28.15
N GLU A 156 10.74 9.74 -29.48
CA GLU A 156 11.77 9.26 -30.38
C GLU A 156 12.97 10.22 -30.29
N ARG A 157 13.91 9.93 -29.40
CA ARG A 157 15.10 10.78 -29.20
C ARG A 157 15.94 11.02 -30.47
N PHE A 158 15.62 10.36 -31.57
CA PHE A 158 16.35 10.44 -32.82
C PHE A 158 15.66 11.22 -33.94
N LEU A 159 14.45 11.75 -33.72
CA LEU A 159 13.63 12.35 -34.76
C LEU A 159 13.08 13.71 -34.32
N ALA A 160 13.98 14.65 -34.02
CA ALA A 160 13.60 16.05 -33.90
C ALA A 160 13.11 16.56 -35.28
N GLY A 161 11.83 16.40 -35.57
CA GLY A 161 11.22 16.76 -36.84
C GLY A 161 9.73 16.44 -36.94
N TYR A 162 9.09 16.01 -35.88
CA TYR A 162 7.65 15.80 -35.86
C TYR A 162 6.92 17.12 -35.62
N SER A 163 6.43 17.71 -36.68
CA SER A 163 5.34 18.70 -36.62
C SER A 163 4.46 18.50 -37.84
N GLN A 164 3.18 18.27 -37.63
CA GLN A 164 2.04 18.28 -38.54
C GLN A 164 1.65 16.99 -39.29
N ASP A 165 2.49 15.95 -39.41
CA ASP A 165 2.11 14.73 -40.16
C ASP A 165 1.50 13.63 -39.27
N ASP A 166 1.42 13.82 -37.94
CA ASP A 166 0.94 12.79 -37.00
C ASP A 166 -0.54 12.43 -37.19
N ALA A 167 -1.38 13.44 -37.48
CA ALA A 167 -2.79 13.22 -37.75
C ALA A 167 -3.08 12.42 -39.05
N GLU A 168 -2.18 12.51 -40.04
CA GLU A 168 -2.29 11.71 -41.28
C GLU A 168 -1.85 10.26 -41.04
N ASN A 169 -0.85 10.04 -40.19
CA ASN A 169 -0.36 8.71 -39.83
C ASN A 169 -1.37 7.93 -38.97
N GLU A 170 -2.03 8.60 -38.02
CA GLU A 170 -3.14 7.98 -37.26
C GLU A 170 -4.32 7.61 -38.15
N ARG A 171 -4.67 8.47 -39.14
CA ARG A 171 -5.74 8.17 -40.11
C ARG A 171 -5.34 6.98 -41.03
N TYR A 172 -4.08 6.87 -41.42
CA TYR A 172 -3.58 5.75 -42.25
C TYR A 172 -3.60 4.43 -41.47
N LEU A 173 -3.19 4.39 -40.22
CA LEU A 173 -3.23 3.19 -39.39
C LEU A 173 -4.66 2.77 -39.07
N ALA A 174 -5.55 3.70 -38.77
CA ALA A 174 -6.96 3.45 -38.56
C ALA A 174 -7.65 2.92 -39.86
N SER A 175 -7.26 3.42 -41.06
CA SER A 175 -7.78 2.93 -42.33
C SER A 175 -7.29 1.51 -42.69
N LYS A 176 -6.08 1.15 -42.26
CA LYS A 176 -5.52 -0.19 -42.45
C LYS A 176 -6.18 -1.22 -41.53
N GLU A 177 -6.52 -0.86 -40.30
CA GLU A 177 -7.31 -1.71 -39.40
C GLU A 177 -8.77 -1.88 -39.87
N ALA A 178 -9.31 -0.88 -40.58
CA ALA A 178 -10.65 -0.93 -41.15
C ALA A 178 -10.76 -1.74 -42.46
N GLY A 179 -9.66 -2.27 -42.98
CA GLY A 179 -9.66 -3.09 -44.19
C GLY A 179 -9.83 -2.33 -45.50
N GLU A 180 -9.70 -1.00 -45.53
CA GLU A 180 -9.80 -0.13 -46.70
C GLU A 180 -8.42 0.18 -47.31
N ALA A 181 -7.56 -0.82 -47.46
CA ALA A 181 -6.25 -0.61 -48.03
C ALA A 181 -6.29 -0.81 -49.56
N ASP A 182 -6.52 0.24 -50.31
CA ASP A 182 -6.09 0.32 -51.70
C ASP A 182 -5.04 1.43 -51.87
N SER A 183 -3.84 0.96 -52.09
CA SER A 183 -2.69 1.54 -52.80
C SER A 183 -2.44 3.06 -52.76
N LYS A 184 -2.00 3.60 -51.61
CA LYS A 184 -0.99 4.67 -51.59
C LYS A 184 0.12 4.27 -50.60
N PRO A 185 1.43 4.42 -50.96
CA PRO A 185 2.49 4.21 -50.02
C PRO A 185 2.30 5.24 -48.88
N GLY A 186 2.20 4.73 -47.65
CA GLY A 186 2.15 5.59 -46.45
C GLY A 186 3.35 6.54 -46.40
N PRO A 187 3.29 7.58 -45.60
CA PRO A 187 4.37 8.56 -45.48
C PRO A 187 5.68 7.84 -45.20
N THR A 188 6.57 7.85 -46.20
CA THR A 188 7.90 7.27 -46.09
C THR A 188 8.71 8.14 -45.16
N TYR A 189 8.99 7.62 -44.01
CA TYR A 189 9.85 8.20 -43.00
C TYR A 189 11.20 8.60 -43.62
N LYS A 190 11.51 9.88 -43.68
CA LYS A 190 12.81 10.37 -44.19
C LYS A 190 13.82 10.41 -43.05
N VAL A 191 14.49 9.28 -42.81
CA VAL A 191 15.65 9.19 -41.90
C VAL A 191 16.67 10.22 -42.33
N THR A 192 17.00 11.15 -41.43
CA THR A 192 17.96 12.24 -41.71
C THR A 192 19.38 11.70 -41.82
N PHE A 193 20.30 12.51 -42.40
CA PHE A 193 21.72 12.13 -42.48
C PHE A 193 22.34 11.92 -41.09
N LYS A 194 21.92 12.72 -40.11
CA LYS A 194 22.36 12.64 -38.71
C LYS A 194 21.90 11.32 -38.08
N ASP A 195 20.65 10.93 -38.31
CA ASP A 195 20.08 9.66 -37.81
C ASP A 195 20.82 8.45 -38.39
N LYS A 196 21.12 8.50 -39.71
CA LYS A 196 21.90 7.43 -40.37
C LYS A 196 23.32 7.32 -39.77
N MET A 197 23.94 8.43 -39.44
CA MET A 197 25.26 8.44 -38.80
C MET A 197 25.21 7.89 -37.38
N MET A 198 24.19 8.24 -36.59
CA MET A 198 24.01 7.74 -35.23
C MET A 198 23.67 6.26 -35.20
N ILE A 199 22.77 5.80 -36.05
CA ILE A 199 22.45 4.36 -36.22
C ILE A 199 23.70 3.58 -36.61
N LYS A 200 24.50 4.10 -37.54
CA LYS A 200 25.76 3.48 -37.97
C LYS A 200 26.78 3.41 -36.83
N ALA A 201 26.89 4.46 -36.04
CA ALA A 201 27.77 4.50 -34.86
C ALA A 201 27.31 3.55 -33.78
N ALA A 202 25.99 3.55 -33.43
CA ALA A 202 25.40 2.63 -32.46
C ALA A 202 25.58 1.17 -32.88
N ARG A 203 25.29 0.85 -34.15
CA ARG A 203 25.51 -0.49 -34.72
C ARG A 203 26.96 -0.93 -34.66
N TRP A 204 27.91 -0.03 -34.94
CA TRP A 204 29.34 -0.34 -34.86
C TRP A 204 29.79 -0.61 -33.40
N VAL A 205 29.34 0.18 -32.45
CA VAL A 205 29.65 -0.01 -31.03
C VAL A 205 29.04 -1.32 -30.51
N MET A 206 27.76 -1.53 -30.74
CA MET A 206 27.06 -2.74 -30.28
C MET A 206 27.64 -4.02 -30.90
N ASN A 207 27.90 -4.04 -32.23
CA ASN A 207 28.53 -5.20 -32.88
C ASN A 207 29.93 -5.50 -32.36
N LYS A 208 30.64 -4.50 -31.86
CA LYS A 208 32.01 -4.65 -31.36
C LYS A 208 32.07 -5.15 -29.91
N PHE A 209 31.15 -4.69 -29.06
CA PHE A 209 31.21 -4.92 -27.62
C PHE A 209 30.12 -5.86 -27.09
N ASP A 210 28.98 -5.93 -27.80
CA ASP A 210 27.82 -6.68 -27.35
C ASP A 210 26.93 -7.07 -28.54
N PRO A 211 27.37 -8.03 -29.41
CA PRO A 211 26.69 -8.33 -30.67
C PRO A 211 25.35 -9.04 -30.46
N VAL A 212 25.16 -9.73 -29.35
CA VAL A 212 23.90 -10.36 -28.92
C VAL A 212 23.78 -10.12 -27.44
N ASP A 213 22.64 -9.55 -27.00
CA ASP A 213 22.42 -9.31 -25.57
C ASP A 213 22.15 -10.61 -24.79
N PRO A 214 22.09 -10.56 -23.43
CA PRO A 214 21.78 -11.73 -22.61
C PRO A 214 20.46 -12.40 -22.92
N GLU A 215 19.51 -11.68 -23.58
CA GLU A 215 18.20 -12.15 -23.98
C GLU A 215 18.18 -12.72 -25.42
N GLY A 216 19.33 -12.75 -26.10
CA GLY A 216 19.48 -13.31 -27.44
C GLY A 216 19.08 -12.38 -28.58
N ARG A 217 18.80 -11.08 -28.33
CA ARG A 217 18.41 -10.10 -29.35
C ARG A 217 19.62 -9.61 -30.14
N THR A 218 19.47 -9.52 -31.46
CA THR A 218 20.50 -9.00 -32.33
C THR A 218 20.64 -7.49 -32.22
N VAL A 219 21.76 -6.95 -32.68
CA VAL A 219 21.98 -5.49 -32.75
C VAL A 219 20.91 -4.81 -33.59
N ASP A 220 20.43 -5.45 -34.64
CA ASP A 220 19.40 -4.90 -35.54
C ASP A 220 18.02 -4.85 -34.86
N ASP A 221 17.67 -5.86 -34.05
CA ASP A 221 16.45 -5.86 -33.23
C ASP A 221 16.47 -4.74 -32.21
N ARG A 222 17.59 -4.56 -31.50
CA ARG A 222 17.79 -3.49 -30.51
C ARG A 222 17.75 -2.10 -31.14
N ILE A 223 18.32 -1.93 -32.33
CA ILE A 223 18.23 -0.66 -33.08
C ILE A 223 16.80 -0.41 -33.53
N ALA A 224 16.07 -1.44 -34.00
CA ALA A 224 14.68 -1.31 -34.37
C ALA A 224 13.80 -0.91 -33.20
N ASP A 225 14.04 -1.46 -32.01
CA ASP A 225 13.34 -1.08 -30.77
C ASP A 225 13.67 0.36 -30.32
N MET A 226 14.94 0.77 -30.44
CA MET A 226 15.33 2.17 -30.20
C MET A 226 14.67 3.16 -31.16
N MET A 227 14.32 2.72 -32.38
CA MET A 227 13.66 3.55 -33.40
C MET A 227 12.14 3.58 -33.29
N ARG A 228 11.52 2.63 -32.57
CA ARG A 228 10.05 2.55 -32.43
C ARG A 228 9.46 3.51 -31.39
N GLY A 229 10.26 4.20 -30.59
CA GLY A 229 9.79 4.92 -29.43
C GLY A 229 9.19 3.97 -28.41
N GLU A 230 9.86 3.72 -27.28
CA GLU A 230 9.42 2.76 -26.26
C GLU A 230 8.59 3.49 -25.18
N PRO A 231 7.47 2.91 -24.70
CA PRO A 231 6.65 3.51 -23.64
C PRO A 231 7.47 3.83 -22.41
N ARG A 232 7.15 4.98 -21.79
CA ARG A 232 7.84 5.51 -20.59
C ARG A 232 6.89 5.55 -19.40
N VAL A 233 7.47 5.46 -18.22
CA VAL A 233 6.75 5.60 -16.95
C VAL A 233 7.21 6.87 -16.27
N LEU A 234 6.28 7.78 -16.02
CA LEU A 234 6.50 9.07 -15.36
C LEU A 234 5.18 9.65 -14.89
N HIS A 235 5.23 10.60 -13.96
CA HIS A 235 4.07 11.42 -13.60
C HIS A 235 3.92 12.53 -14.65
N GLY A 236 2.91 12.43 -15.51
CA GLY A 236 2.72 13.32 -16.63
C GLY A 236 2.59 14.80 -16.24
N PHE A 237 2.99 15.70 -17.14
CA PHE A 237 2.95 17.15 -16.97
C PHE A 237 3.73 17.70 -15.76
N THR A 238 4.66 16.93 -15.21
CA THR A 238 5.53 17.30 -14.09
C THR A 238 7.00 17.31 -14.54
N LEU A 239 7.89 17.64 -13.62
CA LEU A 239 9.35 17.59 -13.85
C LEU A 239 9.96 16.26 -13.38
N THR A 240 9.15 15.23 -13.16
CA THR A 240 9.63 13.92 -12.74
C THR A 240 10.42 13.26 -13.85
N LYS A 241 11.51 12.57 -13.49
CA LYS A 241 12.28 11.78 -14.47
C LYS A 241 11.50 10.56 -14.89
N GLU A 242 11.77 10.09 -16.11
CA GLU A 242 11.16 8.92 -16.70
C GLU A 242 12.00 7.64 -16.50
N VAL A 243 11.34 6.49 -16.51
CA VAL A 243 11.96 5.15 -16.64
C VAL A 243 11.28 4.39 -17.78
N LEU A 244 11.97 3.38 -18.34
CA LEU A 244 11.41 2.55 -19.39
C LEU A 244 10.31 1.63 -18.84
N PHE A 245 9.19 1.51 -19.55
CA PHE A 245 8.12 0.56 -19.19
C PHE A 245 8.63 -0.89 -19.16
N ARG A 246 9.52 -1.27 -20.09
CA ARG A 246 10.17 -2.59 -20.13
C ARG A 246 11.00 -2.87 -18.86
N ASP A 247 11.74 -1.88 -18.37
CA ASP A 247 12.54 -2.04 -17.14
C ASP A 247 11.65 -2.21 -15.92
N VAL A 248 10.52 -1.51 -15.87
CA VAL A 248 9.50 -1.72 -14.83
C VAL A 248 8.94 -3.14 -14.91
N CYS A 249 8.56 -3.60 -16.11
CA CYS A 249 8.04 -4.97 -16.31
C CYS A 249 9.06 -6.03 -15.87
N ARG A 250 10.34 -5.84 -16.15
CA ARG A 250 11.42 -6.73 -15.72
C ARG A 250 11.53 -6.78 -14.19
N VAL A 251 11.57 -5.62 -13.52
CA VAL A 251 11.66 -5.55 -12.05
C VAL A 251 10.42 -6.16 -11.39
N VAL A 252 9.24 -5.95 -11.97
CA VAL A 252 8.01 -6.61 -11.50
C VAL A 252 8.12 -8.13 -11.65
N LYS A 253 8.60 -8.65 -12.79
CA LYS A 253 8.85 -10.08 -12.98
C LYS A 253 9.73 -10.68 -11.90
N GLU A 254 10.84 -10.01 -11.58
CA GLU A 254 11.85 -10.49 -10.63
C GLU A 254 11.33 -10.49 -9.18
N HIS A 255 10.42 -9.57 -8.81
CA HIS A 255 10.07 -9.31 -7.42
C HIS A 255 8.60 -9.54 -7.07
N ALA A 256 7.71 -9.70 -8.06
CA ALA A 256 6.26 -9.85 -7.82
C ALA A 256 5.93 -10.96 -6.82
N PHE A 257 6.64 -12.08 -6.90
CA PHE A 257 6.38 -13.26 -6.08
C PHE A 257 7.56 -13.65 -5.16
N ALA A 258 8.50 -12.73 -4.94
CA ALA A 258 9.67 -13.01 -4.09
C ALA A 258 9.33 -13.20 -2.60
N VAL A 259 8.29 -12.53 -2.09
CA VAL A 259 7.89 -12.57 -0.67
C VAL A 259 6.48 -13.08 -0.44
N SER A 260 5.65 -13.17 -1.48
CA SER A 260 4.26 -13.64 -1.44
C SER A 260 3.90 -14.21 -2.80
N ASP A 261 3.28 -15.37 -2.83
CA ASP A 261 2.78 -16.02 -4.05
C ASP A 261 1.33 -15.60 -4.40
N LEU A 262 0.73 -14.71 -3.59
CA LEU A 262 -0.63 -14.21 -3.84
C LEU A 262 -0.66 -13.25 -5.03
N PRO A 263 -1.83 -13.12 -5.72
CA PRO A 263 -1.92 -12.35 -6.96
C PRO A 263 -1.46 -10.90 -6.80
N LEU A 264 -0.82 -10.39 -7.84
CA LEU A 264 -0.43 -8.99 -7.96
C LEU A 264 -1.38 -8.28 -8.93
N ILE A 265 -1.99 -7.18 -8.50
CA ILE A 265 -2.76 -6.30 -9.37
C ILE A 265 -1.84 -5.20 -9.90
N VAL A 266 -1.76 -5.07 -11.22
CA VAL A 266 -1.04 -3.99 -11.91
C VAL A 266 -2.05 -3.01 -12.47
N SER A 267 -2.19 -1.85 -11.83
CA SER A 267 -3.05 -0.75 -12.27
C SER A 267 -2.32 0.06 -13.32
N LEU A 268 -2.82 0.03 -14.56
CA LEU A 268 -2.27 0.81 -15.66
C LEU A 268 -3.07 2.10 -15.84
N GLU A 269 -2.36 3.24 -15.79
CA GLU A 269 -2.86 4.52 -16.24
C GLU A 269 -2.25 4.84 -17.60
N VAL A 270 -3.08 4.87 -18.65
CA VAL A 270 -2.62 4.81 -20.05
C VAL A 270 -2.79 6.15 -20.72
N HIS A 271 -1.68 6.84 -20.99
CA HIS A 271 -1.61 8.12 -21.67
C HIS A 271 -0.90 8.05 -23.03
N CYS A 272 -0.43 6.88 -23.43
CA CYS A 272 0.30 6.68 -24.68
C CYS A 272 -0.62 6.40 -25.87
N SER A 273 -0.10 6.63 -27.07
CA SER A 273 -0.75 6.40 -28.35
C SER A 273 -1.12 4.92 -28.57
N PRO A 274 -2.09 4.61 -29.44
CA PRO A 274 -2.45 3.23 -29.77
C PRO A 274 -1.27 2.36 -30.22
N LEU A 275 -0.29 2.94 -30.91
CA LEU A 275 0.92 2.24 -31.32
C LEU A 275 1.74 1.77 -30.12
N GLN A 276 1.98 2.67 -29.18
CA GLN A 276 2.74 2.34 -27.98
C GLN A 276 1.94 1.49 -26.97
N GLN A 277 0.61 1.56 -26.98
CA GLN A 277 -0.23 0.60 -26.26
C GLN A 277 -0.06 -0.84 -26.77
N ASN A 278 0.12 -1.04 -28.09
CA ASN A 278 0.45 -2.36 -28.62
C ASN A 278 1.84 -2.81 -28.16
N ALA A 279 2.82 -1.91 -28.13
CA ALA A 279 4.14 -2.21 -27.57
C ALA A 279 4.07 -2.55 -26.07
N MET A 280 3.18 -1.90 -25.30
CA MET A 280 2.93 -2.30 -23.90
C MET A 280 2.44 -3.74 -23.81
N CYS A 281 1.48 -4.13 -24.66
CA CYS A 281 0.99 -5.51 -24.67
C CYS A 281 2.12 -6.49 -24.98
N ASP A 282 2.93 -6.22 -26.02
CA ASP A 282 4.05 -7.08 -26.41
C ASP A 282 5.07 -7.21 -25.25
N ILE A 283 5.42 -6.11 -24.59
CA ILE A 283 6.35 -6.10 -23.47
C ILE A 283 5.79 -6.89 -22.27
N MET A 284 4.52 -6.72 -21.94
CA MET A 284 3.89 -7.45 -20.83
C MET A 284 3.77 -8.95 -21.14
N GLU A 285 3.37 -9.32 -22.35
CA GLU A 285 3.29 -10.71 -22.81
C GLU A 285 4.68 -11.36 -22.77
N GLU A 286 5.73 -10.69 -23.27
CA GLU A 286 7.12 -11.17 -23.20
C GLU A 286 7.62 -11.33 -21.75
N ALA A 287 7.39 -10.32 -20.91
CA ALA A 287 7.92 -10.32 -19.55
C ALA A 287 7.16 -11.24 -18.61
N TRP A 288 5.82 -11.32 -18.73
CA TRP A 288 4.93 -11.94 -17.75
C TRP A 288 4.10 -13.11 -18.30
N GLU A 289 4.46 -13.72 -19.45
CA GLU A 289 3.70 -14.79 -20.11
C GLU A 289 3.17 -15.85 -19.12
N GLU A 290 4.01 -16.34 -18.24
CA GLU A 290 3.69 -17.39 -17.25
C GLU A 290 2.76 -16.90 -16.13
N PHE A 291 2.73 -15.59 -15.88
CA PHE A 291 1.96 -14.96 -14.80
C PHE A 291 0.63 -14.36 -15.27
N LEU A 292 0.49 -14.04 -16.55
CA LEU A 292 -0.73 -13.47 -17.11
C LEU A 292 -1.87 -14.48 -17.11
N LEU A 293 -3.10 -13.96 -17.06
CA LEU A 293 -4.30 -14.75 -17.18
C LEU A 293 -4.69 -14.85 -18.66
N PRO A 294 -5.14 -16.03 -19.13
CA PRO A 294 -5.73 -16.14 -20.45
C PRO A 294 -7.04 -15.32 -20.52
N THR A 295 -7.33 -14.73 -21.65
CA THR A 295 -8.62 -14.07 -21.89
C THR A 295 -9.73 -15.12 -21.89
N PRO A 296 -10.74 -15.03 -21.02
CA PRO A 296 -11.83 -16.00 -20.99
C PRO A 296 -12.75 -15.83 -22.20
N GLU A 297 -13.42 -16.90 -22.62
CA GLU A 297 -14.40 -16.88 -23.72
C GLU A 297 -15.67 -16.11 -23.30
N GLU A 298 -16.08 -16.23 -22.03
CA GLU A 298 -17.24 -15.56 -21.45
C GLU A 298 -16.82 -14.69 -20.25
N ASP A 299 -17.58 -13.63 -20.01
CA ASP A 299 -17.34 -12.76 -18.86
C ASP A 299 -17.59 -13.51 -17.54
N PRO A 300 -16.71 -13.36 -16.55
CA PRO A 300 -16.84 -14.02 -15.27
C PRO A 300 -18.07 -13.51 -14.51
N THR A 301 -18.81 -14.43 -13.92
CA THR A 301 -20.00 -14.15 -13.08
C THR A 301 -19.65 -13.93 -11.61
N ALA A 302 -18.43 -14.26 -11.19
CA ALA A 302 -17.90 -14.09 -9.85
C ALA A 302 -16.38 -13.87 -9.91
N LEU A 303 -15.84 -13.26 -8.85
CA LEU A 303 -14.39 -13.13 -8.70
C LEU A 303 -13.81 -14.43 -8.12
N PRO A 304 -12.63 -14.87 -8.59
CA PRO A 304 -11.91 -15.99 -8.01
C PRO A 304 -11.32 -15.61 -6.62
N SER A 305 -10.84 -16.62 -5.92
CA SER A 305 -10.15 -16.45 -4.65
C SER A 305 -8.65 -16.10 -4.87
N PRO A 306 -7.97 -15.49 -3.89
CA PRO A 306 -6.52 -15.34 -3.94
C PRO A 306 -5.78 -16.68 -4.06
N ALA A 307 -6.33 -17.77 -3.50
CA ALA A 307 -5.75 -19.10 -3.59
C ALA A 307 -5.76 -19.65 -5.04
N ASP A 308 -6.82 -19.36 -5.80
CA ASP A 308 -6.95 -19.76 -7.21
C ASP A 308 -6.00 -18.98 -8.14
N LEU A 309 -5.58 -17.80 -7.69
CA LEU A 309 -4.77 -16.84 -8.46
C LEU A 309 -3.31 -16.78 -8.03
N ARG A 310 -2.81 -17.81 -7.32
CA ARG A 310 -1.39 -17.82 -6.91
C ARG A 310 -0.47 -17.65 -8.12
N ASN A 311 0.56 -16.81 -7.95
CA ASN A 311 1.53 -16.46 -8.98
C ASN A 311 0.89 -15.86 -10.24
N LYS A 312 -0.23 -15.13 -10.12
CA LYS A 312 -0.87 -14.46 -11.26
C LYS A 312 -0.79 -12.94 -11.12
N ILE A 313 -0.56 -12.29 -12.27
CA ILE A 313 -0.62 -10.84 -12.44
C ILE A 313 -1.97 -10.49 -13.07
N LEU A 314 -2.74 -9.65 -12.38
CA LEU A 314 -4.03 -9.14 -12.83
C LEU A 314 -3.84 -7.73 -13.36
N ILE A 315 -4.13 -7.52 -14.64
CA ILE A 315 -4.03 -6.20 -15.25
C ILE A 315 -5.33 -5.42 -14.99
N LYS A 316 -5.23 -4.29 -14.30
CA LYS A 316 -6.31 -3.30 -14.19
C LYS A 316 -6.10 -2.24 -15.25
N VAL A 317 -7.00 -2.17 -16.20
CA VAL A 317 -6.97 -1.21 -17.30
C VAL A 317 -8.40 -0.80 -17.68
N LYS A 318 -8.57 0.37 -18.29
CA LYS A 318 -9.88 0.90 -18.70
C LYS A 318 -10.57 -0.08 -19.66
N TYR A 319 -11.83 -0.40 -19.32
CA TYR A 319 -12.66 -1.28 -20.11
C TYR A 319 -13.21 -0.55 -21.35
N VAL A 320 -13.08 -1.20 -22.50
CA VAL A 320 -13.69 -0.79 -23.77
C VAL A 320 -14.69 -1.87 -24.17
N PRO A 321 -16.01 -1.58 -24.16
CA PRO A 321 -17.02 -2.54 -24.62
C PRO A 321 -16.74 -2.95 -26.06
N GLN A 322 -16.86 -4.24 -26.35
CA GLN A 322 -16.87 -4.73 -27.73
C GLN A 322 -18.24 -4.41 -28.31
N ASP A 323 -18.30 -3.57 -29.34
CA ASP A 323 -19.54 -3.31 -30.07
C ASP A 323 -20.13 -4.66 -30.53
N LYS A 324 -21.36 -4.97 -30.08
CA LYS A 324 -22.15 -6.00 -30.70
C LYS A 324 -22.35 -5.53 -32.16
N LYS A 325 -21.82 -6.26 -33.10
CA LYS A 325 -22.16 -6.06 -34.51
C LYS A 325 -23.67 -6.23 -34.61
N ASP A 326 -24.40 -5.13 -34.66
CA ASP A 326 -25.76 -5.17 -35.12
C ASP A 326 -25.71 -5.62 -36.58
N ASP A 327 -26.58 -6.57 -36.96
CA ASP A 327 -26.71 -7.13 -38.32
C ASP A 327 -27.04 -6.07 -39.40
N SER A 328 -27.05 -4.78 -39.07
CA SER A 328 -27.38 -3.67 -39.95
C SER A 328 -26.19 -2.83 -40.44
N GLY A 329 -24.94 -3.20 -40.11
CA GLY A 329 -23.76 -2.57 -40.74
C GLY A 329 -23.53 -1.07 -40.44
N SER A 330 -24.22 -0.50 -39.47
CA SER A 330 -24.05 0.90 -39.08
C SER A 330 -23.25 1.00 -37.77
N ILE A 331 -22.03 1.53 -37.84
CA ILE A 331 -21.21 1.88 -36.69
C ILE A 331 -21.85 3.12 -36.05
N THR A 332 -22.73 2.90 -35.09
CA THR A 332 -23.15 4.00 -34.19
C THR A 332 -22.04 4.19 -33.15
N SER A 333 -21.09 5.08 -33.45
CA SER A 333 -20.20 5.63 -32.45
C SER A 333 -21.06 6.28 -31.38
N GLY A 334 -21.19 5.62 -30.23
CA GLY A 334 -21.82 6.20 -29.04
C GLY A 334 -21.08 7.47 -28.66
N VAL A 335 -21.62 8.60 -29.12
CA VAL A 335 -21.20 9.92 -28.63
C VAL A 335 -21.66 10.00 -27.20
N ASP A 336 -20.73 9.79 -26.27
CA ASP A 336 -20.97 10.05 -24.84
C ASP A 336 -21.09 11.57 -24.62
N ASN A 337 -22.34 12.06 -24.69
CA ASN A 337 -22.74 13.42 -24.29
C ASN A 337 -23.02 13.44 -22.78
N GLY A 338 -22.08 13.00 -21.96
CA GLY A 338 -22.16 13.01 -20.51
C GLY A 338 -21.35 14.15 -19.91
N GLN A 339 -21.96 15.32 -19.70
CA GLN A 339 -21.54 16.22 -18.65
C GLN A 339 -21.65 15.48 -17.32
N VAL A 340 -20.62 15.61 -16.53
CA VAL A 340 -20.43 15.53 -15.06
C VAL A 340 -19.26 14.61 -14.69
N GLY A 341 -18.17 15.21 -14.26
CA GLY A 341 -17.46 14.90 -13.06
C GLY A 341 -16.61 13.62 -13.02
N ASP A 342 -15.91 13.25 -14.07
CA ASP A 342 -14.63 12.57 -13.90
C ASP A 342 -13.57 13.67 -13.77
N GLU A 343 -13.26 14.07 -12.53
CA GLU A 343 -11.92 14.54 -12.20
C GLU A 343 -11.02 13.29 -12.18
N ASP A 344 -10.99 12.59 -13.32
CA ASP A 344 -9.91 11.70 -13.68
C ASP A 344 -8.68 12.62 -13.79
N ASP A 345 -7.58 12.32 -13.13
CA ASP A 345 -6.31 13.06 -13.20
C ASP A 345 -5.77 13.19 -14.64
N SER A 346 -6.43 12.56 -15.62
CA SER A 346 -6.20 12.73 -17.05
C SER A 346 -6.62 14.11 -17.62
N ILE A 347 -7.24 14.98 -16.81
CA ILE A 347 -7.49 16.39 -17.16
C ILE A 347 -6.53 17.25 -16.37
N LEU A 348 -5.27 17.23 -16.74
CA LEU A 348 -4.31 18.20 -16.25
C LEU A 348 -4.45 19.47 -17.09
N ASP A 349 -4.68 20.58 -16.41
CA ASP A 349 -4.68 21.90 -17.01
C ASP A 349 -3.27 22.25 -17.45
N VAL A 350 -2.97 22.11 -18.74
CA VAL A 350 -1.70 22.56 -19.31
C VAL A 350 -1.64 24.08 -19.23
N ILE A 351 -0.85 24.60 -18.32
CA ILE A 351 -0.57 26.03 -18.21
C ILE A 351 0.54 26.35 -19.21
N ASN A 352 0.19 26.68 -20.44
CA ASN A 352 1.12 27.29 -21.37
C ASN A 352 1.38 28.74 -20.96
N GLN A 353 2.57 29.01 -20.44
CA GLN A 353 3.11 30.37 -20.27
C GLN A 353 3.67 30.85 -21.61
N ASP A 354 2.80 31.26 -22.50
CA ASP A 354 3.21 32.16 -23.58
C ASP A 354 2.18 33.29 -23.67
N ASP A 355 2.65 34.51 -23.61
CA ASP A 355 1.89 35.74 -23.88
C ASP A 355 0.77 36.12 -22.89
N GLY A 356 1.00 36.00 -21.56
CA GLY A 356 0.20 36.74 -20.55
C GLY A 356 -1.29 36.40 -20.42
N THR A 357 -1.85 35.47 -21.21
CA THR A 357 -3.22 34.95 -21.08
C THR A 357 -3.18 33.46 -20.75
N LYS A 358 -3.57 33.10 -19.52
CA LYS A 358 -3.75 31.69 -19.13
C LYS A 358 -4.86 31.06 -19.96
N LYS A 359 -4.51 30.34 -21.03
CA LYS A 359 -5.42 29.44 -21.73
C LYS A 359 -5.20 28.02 -21.23
N THR A 360 -6.13 27.51 -20.46
CA THR A 360 -6.20 26.12 -20.06
C THR A 360 -6.66 25.29 -21.26
N GLN A 361 -5.79 24.48 -21.83
CA GLN A 361 -6.15 23.55 -22.90
C GLN A 361 -6.36 22.18 -22.30
N ARG A 362 -7.57 21.67 -22.36
CA ARG A 362 -7.91 20.31 -21.92
C ARG A 362 -7.46 19.32 -22.97
N VAL A 363 -6.46 18.51 -22.64
CA VAL A 363 -6.00 17.40 -23.50
C VAL A 363 -6.75 16.14 -23.10
N LYS A 364 -7.49 15.55 -24.04
CA LYS A 364 -8.23 14.32 -23.81
C LYS A 364 -7.25 13.13 -23.90
N ALA A 365 -7.23 12.27 -22.86
CA ALA A 365 -6.42 11.06 -22.88
C ALA A 365 -6.76 10.16 -24.10
N PRO A 366 -5.78 9.49 -24.71
CA PRO A 366 -6.01 8.56 -25.82
C PRO A 366 -6.94 7.42 -25.40
N LYS A 367 -7.77 6.95 -26.32
CA LYS A 367 -8.64 5.79 -26.07
C LYS A 367 -7.79 4.54 -25.89
N VAL A 368 -8.12 3.71 -24.90
CA VAL A 368 -7.49 2.41 -24.70
C VAL A 368 -7.85 1.47 -25.87
N THR A 369 -6.85 0.78 -26.40
CA THR A 369 -7.05 -0.16 -27.52
C THR A 369 -7.81 -1.41 -27.06
N PRO A 370 -8.59 -2.07 -27.96
CA PRO A 370 -9.27 -3.31 -27.62
C PRO A 370 -8.33 -4.43 -27.15
N ARG A 371 -7.10 -4.49 -27.69
CA ARG A 371 -6.10 -5.49 -27.28
C ARG A 371 -5.71 -5.28 -25.81
N LEU A 372 -5.32 -4.06 -25.46
CA LEU A 372 -4.92 -3.73 -24.09
C LEU A 372 -6.09 -3.88 -23.12
N SER A 373 -7.29 -3.43 -23.49
CA SER A 373 -8.50 -3.57 -22.67
C SER A 373 -8.83 -5.03 -22.34
N ARG A 374 -8.60 -5.98 -23.26
CA ARG A 374 -8.85 -7.40 -23.03
C ARG A 374 -7.92 -8.05 -22.00
N MET A 375 -6.77 -7.46 -21.72
CA MET A 375 -5.88 -7.95 -20.65
C MET A 375 -6.49 -7.79 -19.26
N GLY A 376 -7.48 -6.90 -19.10
CA GLY A 376 -8.22 -6.73 -17.85
C GLY A 376 -9.27 -7.82 -17.66
N VAL A 377 -8.90 -8.99 -17.14
CA VAL A 377 -9.80 -10.14 -16.97
C VAL A 377 -10.74 -9.98 -15.78
N TYR A 378 -10.20 -9.80 -14.56
CA TYR A 378 -10.95 -9.66 -13.30
C TYR A 378 -10.94 -8.25 -12.74
N THR A 379 -10.29 -7.30 -13.40
CA THR A 379 -10.05 -5.95 -12.91
C THR A 379 -10.27 -4.91 -14.02
N ARG A 380 -11.47 -4.93 -14.62
CA ARG A 380 -11.88 -3.99 -15.68
C ARG A 380 -12.17 -2.61 -15.10
N GLY A 381 -11.32 -1.65 -15.36
CA GLY A 381 -11.49 -0.27 -14.93
C GLY A 381 -12.70 0.39 -15.60
N VAL A 382 -13.67 0.81 -14.83
CA VAL A 382 -14.89 1.47 -15.29
C VAL A 382 -15.00 2.84 -14.62
N SER A 383 -15.34 3.88 -15.40
CA SER A 383 -15.61 5.21 -14.86
C SER A 383 -16.86 5.20 -13.99
N PHE A 384 -16.75 5.70 -12.77
CA PHE A 384 -17.88 5.78 -11.84
C PHE A 384 -18.80 6.94 -12.20
N LYS A 385 -20.09 6.65 -12.37
CA LYS A 385 -21.17 7.65 -12.54
C LYS A 385 -22.21 7.50 -11.43
N SER A 386 -22.59 6.28 -11.10
CA SER A 386 -23.48 5.94 -10.00
C SER A 386 -23.43 4.42 -9.75
N PHE A 387 -23.88 3.98 -8.60
CA PHE A 387 -24.02 2.54 -8.29
C PHE A 387 -25.16 1.85 -9.10
N ALA A 388 -25.99 2.60 -9.79
CA ALA A 388 -27.06 2.08 -10.63
C ALA A 388 -26.68 1.93 -12.11
N GLN A 389 -25.46 2.28 -12.52
CA GLN A 389 -25.02 2.11 -13.90
C GLN A 389 -24.86 0.62 -14.25
N PRO A 390 -25.09 0.22 -15.51
CA PRO A 390 -25.07 -1.19 -15.92
C PRO A 390 -23.78 -1.90 -15.58
N GLU A 391 -22.63 -1.24 -15.73
CA GLU A 391 -21.31 -1.82 -15.47
C GLU A 391 -21.09 -2.10 -13.97
N ALA A 392 -21.84 -1.44 -13.07
CA ALA A 392 -21.75 -1.70 -11.62
C ALA A 392 -22.24 -3.10 -11.23
N ALA A 393 -22.92 -3.80 -12.14
CA ALA A 393 -23.36 -5.19 -11.94
C ALA A 393 -22.40 -6.24 -12.53
N MET A 394 -21.35 -5.83 -13.24
CA MET A 394 -20.35 -6.76 -13.79
C MET A 394 -19.45 -7.27 -12.67
N ALA A 395 -19.30 -8.59 -12.51
CA ALA A 395 -18.49 -9.15 -11.42
C ALA A 395 -17.02 -8.70 -11.45
N ASN A 396 -16.48 -8.45 -12.64
CA ASN A 396 -15.08 -8.11 -12.87
C ASN A 396 -14.82 -6.60 -13.06
N HIS A 397 -15.81 -5.72 -12.76
CA HIS A 397 -15.54 -4.30 -12.80
C HIS A 397 -14.79 -3.84 -11.54
N ILE A 398 -14.03 -2.76 -11.69
CA ILE A 398 -13.42 -2.03 -10.59
C ILE A 398 -13.61 -0.53 -10.81
N PHE A 399 -14.19 0.15 -9.82
CA PHE A 399 -14.21 1.60 -9.78
C PHE A 399 -12.90 2.12 -9.18
N SER A 400 -12.39 3.24 -9.72
CA SER A 400 -11.27 3.98 -9.15
C SER A 400 -11.72 5.39 -8.82
N LEU A 401 -11.61 5.81 -7.55
CA LEU A 401 -12.05 7.11 -7.07
C LEU A 401 -10.91 7.81 -6.31
N SER A 402 -10.77 9.12 -6.50
CA SER A 402 -9.94 9.92 -5.61
C SER A 402 -10.52 9.92 -4.18
N GLU A 403 -9.68 10.17 -3.17
CA GLU A 403 -10.12 10.24 -1.77
C GLU A 403 -11.30 11.21 -1.58
N LYS A 404 -11.24 12.36 -2.27
CA LYS A 404 -12.29 13.37 -2.22
C LYS A 404 -13.61 12.85 -2.80
N MET A 405 -13.57 12.27 -4.00
CA MET A 405 -14.75 11.71 -4.64
C MET A 405 -15.34 10.56 -3.83
N ALA A 406 -14.49 9.69 -3.29
CA ALA A 406 -14.90 8.59 -2.44
C ALA A 406 -15.57 9.09 -1.15
N PHE A 407 -14.99 10.09 -0.49
CA PHE A 407 -15.54 10.71 0.71
C PHE A 407 -16.90 11.36 0.43
N ASP A 408 -17.02 12.16 -0.63
CA ASP A 408 -18.26 12.82 -1.02
C ASP A 408 -19.35 11.79 -1.38
N THR A 409 -18.97 10.69 -2.06
CA THR A 409 -19.90 9.62 -2.43
C THR A 409 -20.35 8.82 -1.21
N GLN A 410 -19.42 8.45 -0.33
CA GLN A 410 -19.73 7.77 0.93
C GLN A 410 -20.66 8.60 1.82
N ARG A 411 -20.44 9.91 1.89
CA ARG A 411 -21.28 10.82 2.66
C ARG A 411 -22.69 10.94 2.07
N ARG A 412 -22.81 10.97 0.75
CA ARG A 412 -24.09 11.10 0.04
C ARG A 412 -24.89 9.80 0.03
N GLU A 413 -24.23 8.68 -0.18
CA GLU A 413 -24.84 7.36 -0.39
C GLU A 413 -24.14 6.25 0.41
N PRO A 414 -24.05 6.37 1.77
CA PRO A 414 -23.21 5.46 2.58
C PRO A 414 -23.60 4.00 2.48
N ALA A 415 -24.89 3.70 2.40
CA ALA A 415 -25.37 2.33 2.27
C ALA A 415 -25.04 1.71 0.90
N ALA A 416 -25.21 2.48 -0.19
CA ALA A 416 -24.89 2.02 -1.53
C ALA A 416 -23.36 1.83 -1.71
N PHE A 417 -22.56 2.77 -1.17
CA PHE A 417 -21.10 2.68 -1.19
C PHE A 417 -20.61 1.41 -0.47
N PHE A 418 -21.10 1.16 0.74
CA PHE A 418 -20.74 -0.02 1.50
C PHE A 418 -21.21 -1.31 0.83
N GLN A 419 -22.47 -1.34 0.35
CA GLN A 419 -23.03 -2.53 -0.32
C GLN A 419 -22.27 -2.87 -1.62
N HIS A 420 -21.86 -1.84 -2.39
CA HIS A 420 -21.01 -2.05 -3.54
C HIS A 420 -19.69 -2.73 -3.13
N ASN A 421 -19.01 -2.18 -2.13
CA ASN A 421 -17.71 -2.69 -1.68
C ASN A 421 -17.75 -4.08 -1.03
N ARG A 422 -18.91 -4.52 -0.56
CA ARG A 422 -19.11 -5.92 -0.13
C ARG A 422 -19.04 -6.90 -1.30
N ASN A 423 -19.49 -6.49 -2.47
CA ASN A 423 -19.72 -7.41 -3.60
C ASN A 423 -18.73 -7.20 -4.76
N TYR A 424 -18.12 -6.02 -4.87
CA TYR A 424 -17.30 -5.62 -6.00
C TYR A 424 -16.04 -4.90 -5.56
N LEU A 425 -15.05 -4.85 -6.44
CA LEU A 425 -13.78 -4.17 -6.18
C LEU A 425 -13.91 -2.65 -6.32
N MET A 426 -13.23 -1.95 -5.43
CA MET A 426 -13.04 -0.50 -5.49
C MET A 426 -11.59 -0.16 -5.15
N ARG A 427 -10.99 0.70 -5.96
CA ARG A 427 -9.69 1.31 -5.70
C ARG A 427 -9.87 2.78 -5.35
N LEU A 428 -9.17 3.21 -4.29
CA LEU A 428 -9.14 4.60 -3.84
C LEU A 428 -7.70 5.09 -3.88
N TYR A 429 -7.51 6.37 -4.19
CA TYR A 429 -6.19 6.97 -4.31
C TYR A 429 -6.16 8.41 -3.78
N PRO A 430 -4.98 8.94 -3.38
CA PRO A 430 -4.85 10.28 -2.83
C PRO A 430 -5.32 11.36 -3.81
N HIS A 431 -5.84 12.47 -3.27
CA HIS A 431 -6.25 13.60 -4.09
C HIS A 431 -5.04 14.28 -4.76
N GLY A 432 -5.17 14.69 -6.03
CA GLY A 432 -4.10 15.31 -6.82
C GLY A 432 -3.48 16.58 -6.21
N MET A 433 -4.13 17.22 -5.23
CA MET A 433 -3.55 18.35 -4.49
C MET A 433 -2.53 17.95 -3.41
N ARG A 434 -2.29 16.66 -3.18
CA ARG A 434 -1.25 16.17 -2.25
C ARG A 434 0.13 16.16 -2.93
N PHE A 435 0.57 17.34 -3.34
CA PHE A 435 1.84 17.50 -4.08
C PHE A 435 3.08 17.02 -3.31
N ASP A 436 3.01 17.02 -1.99
CA ASP A 436 4.05 16.52 -1.08
C ASP A 436 4.04 15.00 -0.92
N SER A 437 3.15 14.29 -1.62
CA SER A 437 2.92 12.84 -1.49
C SER A 437 2.43 12.43 -0.09
N SER A 438 1.77 13.30 0.66
CA SER A 438 1.12 12.92 1.92
C SER A 438 -0.03 11.94 1.68
N ASN A 439 -0.37 11.15 2.70
CA ASN A 439 -1.45 10.18 2.66
C ASN A 439 -2.68 10.65 3.43
N PHE A 440 -3.83 10.18 3.01
CA PHE A 440 -5.08 10.28 3.76
C PHE A 440 -5.19 9.15 4.80
N ASP A 441 -6.18 9.24 5.69
CA ASP A 441 -6.48 8.17 6.65
C ASP A 441 -7.17 7.00 5.93
N PRO A 442 -6.50 5.83 5.76
CA PRO A 442 -7.06 4.69 5.05
C PRO A 442 -8.18 3.99 5.83
N VAL A 443 -8.23 4.14 7.16
CA VAL A 443 -9.20 3.46 8.03
C VAL A 443 -10.63 3.83 7.67
N LEU A 444 -10.88 5.09 7.29
CA LEU A 444 -12.18 5.56 6.84
C LEU A 444 -12.76 4.70 5.71
N PHE A 445 -11.90 4.34 4.76
CA PHE A 445 -12.32 3.61 3.57
C PHE A 445 -12.31 2.09 3.76
N TRP A 446 -11.41 1.54 4.57
CA TRP A 446 -11.53 0.14 5.00
C TRP A 446 -12.82 -0.12 5.75
N ARG A 447 -13.25 0.81 6.61
CA ARG A 447 -14.54 0.76 7.31
C ARG A 447 -15.73 0.91 6.38
N ALA A 448 -15.54 1.52 5.23
CA ALA A 448 -16.51 1.56 4.14
C ALA A 448 -16.40 0.32 3.21
N GLY A 449 -15.55 -0.64 3.53
CA GLY A 449 -15.39 -1.92 2.82
C GLY A 449 -14.50 -1.87 1.58
N ALA A 450 -13.84 -0.76 1.26
CA ALA A 450 -12.98 -0.65 0.07
C ALA A 450 -11.77 -1.57 0.18
N GLN A 451 -11.46 -2.28 -0.91
CA GLN A 451 -10.39 -3.28 -0.94
C GLN A 451 -9.01 -2.68 -1.18
N LEU A 452 -8.89 -1.81 -2.19
CA LEU A 452 -7.62 -1.27 -2.68
C LEU A 452 -7.51 0.20 -2.30
N VAL A 453 -7.08 0.46 -1.07
CA VAL A 453 -6.81 1.81 -0.58
C VAL A 453 -5.34 2.12 -0.87
N ALA A 454 -5.09 2.72 -2.04
CA ALA A 454 -3.74 2.98 -2.53
C ALA A 454 -3.13 4.20 -1.84
N LEU A 455 -1.91 4.08 -1.35
CA LEU A 455 -1.17 5.10 -0.64
C LEU A 455 0.16 5.43 -1.33
N ASN A 456 0.69 6.60 -1.02
CA ASN A 456 2.02 7.05 -1.40
C ASN A 456 3.08 6.40 -0.50
N TRP A 457 3.68 5.31 -0.93
CA TRP A 457 4.60 4.49 -0.13
C TRP A 457 5.95 5.16 0.16
N GLN A 458 6.28 6.22 -0.57
CA GLN A 458 7.45 7.04 -0.32
C GLN A 458 7.31 7.97 0.89
N SER A 459 6.11 8.12 1.47
CA SER A 459 5.82 9.01 2.61
C SER A 459 5.41 8.21 3.85
N TRP A 460 6.26 8.24 4.88
CA TRP A 460 6.06 7.52 6.14
C TRP A 460 5.30 8.37 7.16
N ASP A 461 4.10 8.78 6.78
CA ASP A 461 3.15 9.51 7.62
C ASP A 461 2.17 8.57 8.36
N SER A 462 1.21 9.16 9.07
CA SER A 462 0.21 8.37 9.83
C SER A 462 -0.61 7.43 8.96
N GLY A 463 -0.93 7.81 7.71
CA GLY A 463 -1.66 6.95 6.78
C GLY A 463 -0.86 5.69 6.44
N MET A 464 0.43 5.85 6.16
CA MET A 464 1.32 4.73 5.86
C MET A 464 1.61 3.88 7.11
N MET A 465 1.71 4.47 8.31
CA MET A 465 1.82 3.73 9.58
C MET A 465 0.60 2.83 9.83
N LEU A 466 -0.61 3.31 9.53
CA LEU A 466 -1.86 2.52 9.63
C LEU A 466 -1.87 1.39 8.60
N ASN A 467 -1.38 1.63 7.38
CA ASN A 467 -1.25 0.61 6.34
C ASN A 467 -0.29 -0.52 6.77
N GLU A 468 0.85 -0.18 7.35
CA GLU A 468 1.76 -1.17 7.92
C GLU A 468 1.07 -1.99 9.03
N GLY A 469 0.31 -1.35 9.91
CA GLY A 469 -0.47 -2.02 10.95
C GLY A 469 -1.54 -2.96 10.40
N MET A 470 -2.24 -2.58 9.32
CA MET A 470 -3.25 -3.39 8.66
C MET A 470 -2.66 -4.68 8.11
N PHE A 471 -1.56 -4.57 7.37
CA PHE A 471 -0.99 -5.70 6.64
C PHE A 471 0.14 -6.42 7.40
N ALA A 472 0.35 -6.08 8.68
CA ALA A 472 1.35 -6.69 9.55
C ALA A 472 1.35 -8.22 9.46
N GLY A 473 2.46 -8.83 9.02
CA GLY A 473 2.62 -10.29 8.93
C GLY A 473 1.63 -11.02 8.03
N SER A 474 0.89 -10.29 7.18
CA SER A 474 0.09 -10.85 6.09
C SER A 474 0.94 -10.98 4.82
N ASP A 475 0.41 -11.66 3.82
CA ASP A 475 0.99 -11.74 2.49
C ASP A 475 0.43 -10.64 1.55
N GLY A 476 -0.03 -9.50 2.14
CA GLY A 476 -0.61 -8.37 1.45
C GLY A 476 -2.11 -8.48 1.19
N TYR A 477 -2.74 -9.54 1.68
CA TYR A 477 -4.18 -9.78 1.69
C TYR A 477 -4.65 -10.00 3.12
N VAL A 478 -5.68 -9.29 3.55
CA VAL A 478 -6.29 -9.43 4.88
C VAL A 478 -7.79 -9.66 4.70
N VAL A 479 -8.29 -10.77 5.22
CA VAL A 479 -9.73 -11.09 5.18
C VAL A 479 -10.52 -10.00 5.88
N LYS A 480 -11.57 -9.51 5.24
CA LYS A 480 -12.49 -8.54 5.83
C LYS A 480 -13.20 -9.13 7.03
N PRO A 481 -13.53 -8.33 8.06
CA PRO A 481 -14.34 -8.80 9.17
C PRO A 481 -15.70 -9.36 8.71
N GLU A 482 -16.31 -10.21 9.53
CA GLU A 482 -17.69 -10.64 9.32
C GLU A 482 -18.62 -9.41 9.24
N GLY A 483 -19.60 -9.42 8.34
CA GLY A 483 -20.46 -8.28 8.02
C GLY A 483 -19.93 -7.36 6.92
N TYR A 484 -18.65 -7.51 6.53
CA TYR A 484 -18.00 -6.77 5.45
C TYR A 484 -17.80 -7.59 4.18
N ARG A 485 -18.04 -8.90 4.23
CA ARG A 485 -17.85 -9.87 3.14
C ARG A 485 -19.13 -10.10 2.35
N SER A 486 -18.96 -10.48 1.10
CA SER A 486 -20.07 -10.98 0.28
C SER A 486 -20.66 -12.26 0.92
N GLY A 487 -21.97 -12.40 0.92
CA GLY A 487 -22.63 -13.59 1.49
C GLY A 487 -22.76 -13.62 3.02
N ASP A 488 -22.17 -12.69 3.77
CA ASP A 488 -22.39 -12.59 5.20
C ASP A 488 -23.86 -12.27 5.51
N ALA A 489 -24.47 -13.08 6.40
CA ALA A 489 -25.86 -12.86 6.84
C ALA A 489 -25.99 -11.72 7.88
N LYS A 490 -24.91 -11.39 8.58
CA LYS A 490 -24.89 -10.36 9.63
C LYS A 490 -24.62 -8.97 9.05
N ASP A 491 -25.29 -7.98 9.62
CA ASP A 491 -25.02 -6.58 9.32
C ASP A 491 -23.72 -6.12 10.02
N ARG A 492 -22.99 -5.23 9.38
CA ARG A 492 -21.82 -4.52 9.89
C ARG A 492 -22.06 -3.89 11.27
N ALA A 493 -23.21 -3.28 11.48
CA ALA A 493 -23.58 -2.59 12.72
C ALA A 493 -23.52 -3.50 13.96
N LEU A 494 -23.74 -4.83 13.78
CA LEU A 494 -23.71 -5.80 14.88
C LEU A 494 -22.29 -6.17 15.35
N ARG A 495 -21.24 -5.71 14.65
CA ARG A 495 -19.84 -5.99 14.99
C ARG A 495 -19.18 -4.88 15.80
N SER A 496 -19.79 -3.71 15.86
CA SER A 496 -19.24 -2.59 16.64
C SER A 496 -19.42 -2.85 18.13
N LYS A 497 -18.29 -2.79 18.85
CA LYS A 497 -18.25 -2.94 20.31
C LYS A 497 -17.98 -1.60 20.98
N THR A 498 -18.28 -1.53 22.27
CA THR A 498 -17.80 -0.48 23.17
C THR A 498 -16.77 -1.11 24.11
N LEU A 499 -15.62 -0.43 24.28
CA LEU A 499 -14.65 -0.81 25.30
C LEU A 499 -14.77 0.19 26.45
N ASP A 500 -14.92 -0.31 27.66
CA ASP A 500 -14.94 0.55 28.86
C ASP A 500 -13.61 1.25 29.05
N ARG A 501 -12.52 0.51 28.82
CA ARG A 501 -11.18 1.02 29.08
C ARG A 501 -10.15 0.35 28.18
N VAL A 502 -9.29 1.15 27.58
CA VAL A 502 -8.02 0.74 26.99
C VAL A 502 -6.91 1.51 27.72
N ALA A 503 -6.04 0.82 28.42
CA ALA A 503 -4.96 1.43 29.17
C ALA A 503 -3.60 0.90 28.72
N ILE A 504 -2.71 1.83 28.43
CA ILE A 504 -1.33 1.57 28.02
C ILE A 504 -0.40 2.19 29.06
N THR A 505 0.25 1.35 29.84
CA THR A 505 1.32 1.77 30.74
C THR A 505 2.64 1.70 29.98
N VAL A 506 3.27 2.84 29.75
CA VAL A 506 4.59 2.91 29.10
C VAL A 506 5.67 2.93 30.16
N LEU A 507 6.46 1.87 30.23
CA LEU A 507 7.44 1.66 31.30
C LEU A 507 8.80 2.27 30.93
N ALA A 508 9.42 1.76 29.88
CA ALA A 508 10.75 2.20 29.45
C ALA A 508 10.98 1.92 27.96
N GLY A 509 11.98 2.57 27.39
CA GLY A 509 12.49 2.29 26.05
C GLY A 509 13.91 1.76 26.09
N GLN A 510 14.32 1.06 25.02
CA GLN A 510 15.71 0.67 24.79
C GLN A 510 16.06 0.78 23.32
N ASN A 511 17.27 1.27 23.03
CA ASN A 511 17.80 1.44 21.67
C ASN A 511 16.88 2.26 20.75
N LEU A 512 16.21 3.27 21.29
CA LEU A 512 15.35 4.14 20.49
C LEU A 512 16.18 4.82 19.39
N PRO A 513 15.74 4.80 18.11
CA PRO A 513 16.46 5.46 17.03
C PRO A 513 16.61 6.97 17.29
N SER A 514 17.84 7.49 17.21
CA SER A 514 18.09 8.94 17.27
C SER A 514 18.20 9.51 15.84
N LEU A 515 17.73 10.75 15.68
CA LEU A 515 17.61 11.40 14.36
C LEU A 515 18.94 11.62 13.62
N ASN A 516 20.06 11.65 14.34
CA ASN A 516 21.36 12.05 13.76
C ASN A 516 22.37 10.91 13.59
N GLY A 517 21.98 9.66 13.92
CA GLY A 517 22.90 8.51 13.83
C GLY A 517 24.17 8.65 14.70
N LYS A 518 24.29 9.74 15.45
CA LYS A 518 25.34 9.97 16.44
C LYS A 518 24.77 9.70 17.81
N ASP A 519 25.46 8.91 18.60
CA ASP A 519 25.15 8.57 19.99
C ASP A 519 25.25 9.77 20.95
N ASP A 520 24.92 10.97 20.51
CA ASP A 520 24.80 12.10 21.42
C ASP A 520 23.45 12.00 22.16
N ALA A 521 23.45 11.09 23.13
CA ALA A 521 22.31 10.82 24.00
C ALA A 521 21.85 12.07 24.77
N SER A 522 22.68 13.12 24.84
CA SER A 522 22.39 14.33 25.62
C SER A 522 21.36 15.24 24.93
N SER A 523 21.22 15.15 23.62
CA SER A 523 20.28 15.98 22.82
C SER A 523 18.99 15.27 22.44
N PHE A 524 18.85 13.98 22.76
CA PHE A 524 17.65 13.21 22.48
C PHE A 524 16.72 13.18 23.70
N ILE A 525 15.56 13.82 23.58
CA ILE A 525 14.55 13.97 24.63
C ILE A 525 13.25 13.30 24.15
N PRO A 526 13.19 11.96 24.17
CA PRO A 526 12.04 11.25 23.65
C PRO A 526 10.84 11.30 24.59
N TYR A 527 9.65 11.34 24.00
CA TYR A 527 8.40 10.98 24.65
C TYR A 527 7.57 10.10 23.71
N VAL A 528 6.66 9.32 24.28
CA VAL A 528 5.80 8.41 23.52
C VAL A 528 4.43 9.03 23.36
N LYS A 529 3.97 9.22 22.14
CA LYS A 529 2.57 9.53 21.82
C LYS A 529 1.87 8.23 21.47
N VAL A 530 0.83 7.89 22.24
CA VAL A 530 -0.03 6.73 21.97
C VAL A 530 -1.33 7.22 21.36
N GLY A 531 -1.75 6.65 20.26
CA GLY A 531 -2.99 6.97 19.58
C GLY A 531 -3.86 5.73 19.37
N LEU A 532 -5.15 5.82 19.69
CA LEU A 532 -6.13 4.79 19.41
C LEU A 532 -7.06 5.27 18.28
N HIS A 533 -6.99 4.63 17.13
CA HIS A 533 -7.71 4.98 15.91
C HIS A 533 -8.97 4.11 15.82
N THR A 534 -10.13 4.73 16.06
CA THR A 534 -11.45 4.09 16.01
C THR A 534 -12.32 4.71 14.91
N GLU A 535 -13.56 4.25 14.78
CA GLU A 535 -14.55 4.91 13.92
C GLU A 535 -14.91 6.27 14.50
N PRO A 536 -14.85 7.36 13.71
CA PRO A 536 -15.33 8.66 14.15
C PRO A 536 -16.84 8.58 14.42
N ASP A 537 -17.31 9.28 15.45
CA ASP A 537 -18.74 9.47 15.66
C ASP A 537 -19.31 10.17 14.40
N PRO A 538 -20.33 9.58 13.74
CA PRO A 538 -20.94 10.19 12.56
C PRO A 538 -21.40 11.63 12.76
N LEU A 539 -21.71 12.04 14.01
CA LEU A 539 -22.13 13.40 14.34
C LEU A 539 -20.97 14.39 14.42
N THR A 540 -19.75 13.95 14.74
CA THR A 540 -18.56 14.82 14.81
C THR A 540 -17.87 14.96 13.45
N ALA A 541 -18.07 14.02 12.53
CA ALA A 541 -17.57 14.09 11.16
C ALA A 541 -18.31 15.12 10.29
N LEU A 542 -19.37 15.76 10.79
CA LEU A 542 -20.25 16.67 10.04
C LEU A 542 -19.91 18.16 10.18
N VAL A 543 -18.86 18.54 10.92
CA VAL A 543 -18.57 19.96 11.18
C VAL A 543 -17.33 20.41 10.42
N GLY A 544 -17.56 21.01 9.24
CA GLY A 544 -16.55 21.74 8.47
C GLY A 544 -17.08 22.12 7.10
N GLU A 545 -17.71 23.29 6.97
CA GLU A 545 -18.22 23.81 5.68
C GLU A 545 -17.13 24.38 4.75
N ASP A 546 -15.90 24.54 5.22
CA ASP A 546 -14.78 25.03 4.40
C ASP A 546 -13.89 23.86 3.96
N MET A 547 -14.00 23.54 2.68
CA MET A 547 -13.27 22.49 1.96
C MET A 547 -11.81 22.88 1.70
N THR A 548 -11.02 23.06 2.74
CA THR A 548 -9.58 22.81 2.65
C THR A 548 -9.35 21.31 2.60
N PRO A 549 -8.23 20.80 1.97
CA PRO A 549 -7.90 19.38 2.00
C PRO A 549 -8.08 18.89 3.43
N LEU A 550 -9.06 18.01 3.64
CA LEU A 550 -9.48 17.59 4.95
C LEU A 550 -8.26 17.01 5.69
N ASP A 551 -7.67 17.85 6.53
CA ASP A 551 -7.13 17.40 7.78
C ASP A 551 -8.33 16.81 8.54
N VAL A 552 -8.73 15.62 8.14
CA VAL A 552 -9.65 14.80 8.93
C VAL A 552 -8.84 14.55 10.18
N ARG A 553 -8.99 15.47 11.14
CA ARG A 553 -8.40 15.32 12.47
C ARG A 553 -8.84 13.95 12.89
N GLN A 554 -7.89 13.05 12.88
CA GLN A 554 -8.08 11.68 13.31
C GLN A 554 -8.95 11.74 14.56
N VAL A 555 -10.18 11.28 14.46
CA VAL A 555 -11.03 11.10 15.63
C VAL A 555 -10.47 9.85 16.30
N GLY A 556 -9.34 10.03 16.93
CA GLY A 556 -8.63 9.07 17.72
C GLY A 556 -8.39 9.66 19.09
N TYR A 557 -8.45 8.83 20.05
CA TYR A 557 -7.98 9.15 21.38
C TYR A 557 -6.44 9.23 21.33
N SER A 558 -5.83 10.20 21.99
CA SER A 558 -4.36 10.27 22.08
C SER A 558 -3.90 10.75 23.45
N GLY A 559 -2.79 10.22 23.90
CA GLY A 559 -2.11 10.62 25.11
C GLY A 559 -0.60 10.58 24.96
N THR A 560 0.13 11.23 25.83
CA THR A 560 1.60 11.28 25.81
C THR A 560 2.18 10.93 27.17
N THR A 561 3.37 10.32 27.16
CA THR A 561 4.17 10.11 28.38
C THR A 561 4.89 11.39 28.80
N VAL A 562 5.50 11.36 29.98
CA VAL A 562 6.59 12.29 30.35
C VAL A 562 7.75 12.17 29.36
N ARG A 563 8.62 13.17 29.36
CA ARG A 563 9.84 13.17 28.57
C ARG A 563 10.91 12.33 29.23
N GLY A 564 11.56 11.50 28.42
CA GLY A 564 12.73 10.73 28.82
C GLY A 564 14.04 11.41 28.40
N ALA A 565 15.14 10.73 28.59
CA ALA A 565 16.46 11.18 28.17
C ALA A 565 17.24 10.04 27.51
N GLY A 566 17.89 10.35 26.39
CA GLY A 566 18.71 9.40 25.65
C GLY A 566 17.94 8.28 24.96
N THR A 567 18.67 7.29 24.45
CA THR A 567 18.12 6.20 23.65
C THR A 567 17.51 5.06 24.47
N SER A 568 17.70 5.07 25.80
CA SER A 568 17.15 4.05 26.70
C SER A 568 16.44 4.71 27.91
N PRO A 569 15.37 5.50 27.65
CA PRO A 569 14.68 6.27 28.70
C PRO A 569 13.83 5.39 29.61
N ASP A 570 13.72 5.80 30.88
CA ASP A 570 12.67 5.34 31.79
C ASP A 570 11.50 6.35 31.73
N PHE A 571 10.30 5.88 31.38
CA PHE A 571 9.08 6.69 31.35
C PHE A 571 8.27 6.59 32.65
N GLY A 572 8.80 5.91 33.68
CA GLY A 572 8.24 5.85 35.00
C GLY A 572 6.97 5.01 35.15
N GLY A 573 6.47 4.44 34.08
CA GLY A 573 5.20 3.70 34.08
C GLY A 573 3.99 4.62 33.94
N ASP A 574 4.10 5.68 33.14
CA ASP A 574 2.98 6.55 32.80
C ASP A 574 1.84 5.76 32.17
N ILE A 575 0.63 6.01 32.62
CA ILE A 575 -0.58 5.34 32.14
C ILE A 575 -1.34 6.29 31.22
N ILE A 576 -1.57 5.84 29.99
CA ILE A 576 -2.41 6.52 29.02
C ILE A 576 -3.70 5.72 28.91
N GLU A 577 -4.83 6.34 29.23
CA GLU A 577 -6.13 5.68 29.28
C GLU A 577 -7.10 6.29 28.28
N PHE A 578 -7.85 5.42 27.63
CA PHE A 578 -8.98 5.76 26.76
C PHE A 578 -10.21 5.09 27.35
N LEU A 579 -11.22 5.90 27.70
CA LEU A 579 -12.45 5.43 28.37
C LEU A 579 -13.63 5.57 27.41
N ASP A 580 -14.64 4.70 27.59
CA ASP A 580 -15.89 4.70 26.82
C ASP A 580 -15.66 4.72 25.29
N VAL A 581 -14.72 3.89 24.82
CA VAL A 581 -14.33 3.84 23.41
C VAL A 581 -15.42 3.15 22.60
N LYS A 582 -16.14 3.92 21.78
CA LYS A 582 -17.23 3.44 20.92
C LYS A 582 -16.76 3.12 19.51
N GLY A 583 -17.59 2.40 18.74
CA GLY A 583 -17.32 2.14 17.31
C GLY A 583 -16.15 1.18 17.07
N VAL A 584 -15.81 0.34 18.04
CA VAL A 584 -14.67 -0.57 17.94
C VAL A 584 -15.03 -1.80 17.12
N VAL A 585 -14.38 -1.93 15.98
CA VAL A 585 -14.24 -3.18 15.21
C VAL A 585 -12.77 -3.58 15.33
N PRO A 586 -12.42 -4.61 16.10
CA PRO A 586 -11.02 -4.89 16.45
C PRO A 586 -10.08 -5.00 15.25
N GLU A 587 -10.57 -5.58 14.15
CA GLU A 587 -9.83 -5.75 12.90
C GLU A 587 -9.65 -4.43 12.11
N LEU A 588 -10.38 -3.35 12.50
CA LEU A 588 -10.35 -2.02 11.88
C LEU A 588 -10.05 -0.92 12.90
N THR A 589 -9.54 -1.30 14.05
CA THR A 589 -9.11 -0.39 15.12
C THR A 589 -7.61 -0.58 15.34
N PHE A 590 -6.87 0.53 15.50
CA PHE A 590 -5.42 0.50 15.54
C PHE A 590 -4.90 1.24 16.76
N LEU A 591 -3.84 0.72 17.35
CA LEU A 591 -3.07 1.37 18.40
C LEU A 591 -1.71 1.77 17.82
N SER A 592 -1.42 3.07 17.78
CA SER A 592 -0.15 3.60 17.33
C SER A 592 0.72 4.06 18.51
N PHE A 593 2.02 3.80 18.41
CA PHE A 593 3.06 4.28 19.32
C PHE A 593 4.03 5.12 18.48
N VAL A 594 4.11 6.40 18.74
CA VAL A 594 5.00 7.31 18.01
C VAL A 594 5.99 7.92 19.00
N ILE A 595 7.26 7.68 18.77
CA ILE A 595 8.35 8.25 19.55
C ILE A 595 8.66 9.61 18.97
N MET A 596 8.40 10.65 19.73
CA MET A 596 8.69 12.04 19.36
C MET A 596 9.96 12.49 20.04
N ASN A 597 10.78 13.26 19.37
CA ASN A 597 11.90 13.97 19.97
C ASN A 597 11.49 15.42 20.21
N ASP A 598 11.50 15.85 21.49
CA ASP A 598 11.23 17.22 21.89
C ASP A 598 12.46 18.10 21.56
N VAL A 599 12.32 18.96 20.56
CA VAL A 599 13.36 19.84 20.05
C VAL A 599 12.90 21.30 20.06
N MET A 600 13.84 22.25 19.92
CA MET A 600 13.46 23.65 19.67
C MET A 600 12.78 23.76 18.31
N GLY A 601 11.45 23.91 18.29
CA GLY A 601 10.61 23.95 17.09
C GLY A 601 9.56 22.84 17.12
N PRO A 602 9.00 22.47 15.96
CA PRO A 602 8.09 21.31 15.86
C PRO A 602 8.79 20.02 16.25
N ASP A 603 8.14 19.21 17.09
CA ASP A 603 8.66 17.89 17.47
C ASP A 603 8.79 16.97 16.26
N VAL A 604 9.83 16.14 16.27
CA VAL A 604 10.17 15.28 15.14
C VAL A 604 9.94 13.82 15.50
N VAL A 605 9.32 13.07 14.58
CA VAL A 605 9.17 11.61 14.70
C VAL A 605 10.54 10.94 14.63
N ALA A 606 10.88 10.16 15.66
CA ALA A 606 12.12 9.38 15.71
C ALA A 606 11.88 7.90 15.38
N ALA A 607 10.77 7.35 15.88
CA ALA A 607 10.42 5.95 15.67
C ALA A 607 8.91 5.77 15.84
N TRP A 608 8.38 4.62 15.39
CA TRP A 608 6.96 4.34 15.51
C TRP A 608 6.65 2.84 15.46
N ALA A 609 5.46 2.48 15.90
CA ALA A 609 4.81 1.20 15.67
C ALA A 609 3.30 1.41 15.56
N CYS A 610 2.64 0.54 14.80
CA CYS A 610 1.19 0.51 14.69
C CYS A 610 0.70 -0.94 14.75
N ILE A 611 -0.26 -1.22 15.61
CA ILE A 611 -0.76 -2.57 15.87
C ILE A 611 -2.28 -2.55 15.76
N ARG A 612 -2.82 -3.44 14.97
CA ARG A 612 -4.26 -3.69 14.86
C ARG A 612 -4.78 -4.31 16.16
N LEU A 613 -5.94 -3.85 16.65
CA LEU A 613 -6.41 -4.17 18.00
C LEU A 613 -6.69 -5.67 18.20
N ASP A 614 -7.21 -6.37 17.19
CA ASP A 614 -7.43 -7.82 17.21
C ASP A 614 -6.14 -8.65 17.33
N ARG A 615 -4.99 -8.01 17.13
CA ARG A 615 -3.66 -8.63 17.18
C ARG A 615 -2.78 -8.06 18.30
N LEU A 616 -3.34 -7.18 19.10
CA LEU A 616 -2.66 -6.61 20.26
C LEU A 616 -2.77 -7.56 21.45
N ARG A 617 -1.64 -8.03 21.95
CA ARG A 617 -1.57 -8.86 23.14
C ARG A 617 -1.64 -8.02 24.42
N ALA A 618 -2.44 -8.46 25.36
CA ALA A 618 -2.51 -7.87 26.70
C ALA A 618 -1.29 -8.20 27.56
N GLY A 619 -1.14 -7.49 28.70
CA GLY A 619 -0.08 -7.69 29.68
C GLY A 619 1.23 -6.97 29.34
N TYR A 620 2.33 -7.44 29.95
CA TYR A 620 3.67 -6.87 29.77
C TYR A 620 4.29 -7.37 28.48
N ARG A 621 4.54 -6.44 27.53
CA ARG A 621 4.99 -6.76 26.18
C ARG A 621 6.05 -5.79 25.68
N PHE A 622 6.85 -6.26 24.72
CA PHE A 622 7.69 -5.38 23.92
C PHE A 622 6.96 -4.94 22.65
N VAL A 623 6.85 -3.63 22.47
CA VAL A 623 6.50 -3.00 21.20
C VAL A 623 7.79 -2.75 20.43
N ARG A 624 7.94 -3.37 19.27
CA ARG A 624 9.10 -3.19 18.41
C ARG A 624 8.85 -2.03 17.46
N LEU A 625 9.87 -1.21 17.27
CA LEU A 625 9.75 0.06 16.58
C LEU A 625 10.40 0.02 15.20
N PHE A 626 9.75 0.70 14.28
CA PHE A 626 10.37 1.19 13.05
C PHE A 626 11.07 2.52 13.31
N ASP A 627 12.07 2.85 12.51
CA ASP A 627 12.60 4.20 12.46
C ASP A 627 11.64 5.15 11.70
N LYS A 628 12.00 6.43 11.60
CA LYS A 628 11.18 7.46 10.91
C LYS A 628 10.90 7.14 9.44
N ASP A 629 11.78 6.40 8.78
CA ASP A 629 11.71 6.03 7.36
C ASP A 629 11.09 4.64 7.16
N GLY A 630 10.45 4.08 8.19
CA GLY A 630 9.73 2.81 8.14
C GLY A 630 10.62 1.58 8.05
N MET A 631 11.91 1.70 8.39
CA MET A 631 12.81 0.55 8.44
C MET A 631 12.79 -0.10 9.83
N PRO A 632 12.86 -1.44 9.93
CA PRO A 632 12.96 -2.11 11.20
C PRO A 632 14.17 -1.59 11.99
N SER A 633 13.93 -1.17 13.24
CA SER A 633 14.98 -0.68 14.12
C SER A 633 15.32 -1.68 15.23
N ARG A 634 16.33 -1.35 16.05
CA ARG A 634 16.61 -2.07 17.30
C ARG A 634 15.78 -1.53 18.48
N GLY A 635 15.02 -0.46 18.24
CA GLY A 635 14.21 0.21 19.25
C GLY A 635 13.07 -0.66 19.74
N VAL A 636 12.86 -0.65 21.06
CA VAL A 636 11.72 -1.29 21.70
C VAL A 636 11.17 -0.44 22.82
N LEU A 637 9.86 -0.57 23.08
CA LEU A 637 9.21 -0.11 24.29
C LEU A 637 8.77 -1.30 25.13
N LEU A 638 8.97 -1.25 26.42
CA LEU A 638 8.30 -2.13 27.36
C LEU A 638 7.00 -1.43 27.79
N VAL A 639 5.88 -2.08 27.50
CA VAL A 639 4.55 -1.60 27.85
C VAL A 639 3.77 -2.63 28.64
N LYS A 640 2.72 -2.19 29.35
CA LYS A 640 1.65 -3.06 29.84
C LYS A 640 0.36 -2.60 29.17
N THR A 641 -0.35 -3.52 28.53
CA THR A 641 -1.61 -3.27 27.85
C THR A 641 -2.75 -3.93 28.61
N GLU A 642 -3.83 -3.18 28.87
CA GLU A 642 -5.05 -3.64 29.53
C GLU A 642 -6.26 -3.17 28.72
N ILE A 643 -7.14 -4.10 28.34
CA ILE A 643 -8.36 -3.84 27.58
C ILE A 643 -9.53 -4.44 28.36
N THR A 644 -10.55 -3.64 28.62
CA THR A 644 -11.80 -4.08 29.27
C THR A 644 -12.96 -3.81 28.35
N GLU A 645 -13.72 -4.85 28.00
CA GLU A 645 -14.96 -4.71 27.23
C GLU A 645 -16.10 -4.29 28.15
N ALA A 646 -17.05 -3.50 27.63
CA ALA A 646 -18.26 -3.15 28.35
C ALA A 646 -19.12 -4.41 28.57
N ASP A 647 -19.60 -4.59 29.80
CA ASP A 647 -20.56 -5.64 30.09
C ASP A 647 -21.85 -5.40 29.29
N LEU A 648 -22.24 -6.37 28.46
CA LEU A 648 -23.45 -6.31 27.64
C LEU A 648 -24.76 -6.43 28.46
N ASP A 649 -24.67 -6.56 29.81
CA ASP A 649 -25.79 -6.85 30.71
C ASP A 649 -26.30 -5.61 31.52
N ASN A 650 -26.01 -4.37 31.08
CA ASN A 650 -26.63 -3.19 31.71
C ASN A 650 -27.44 -2.35 30.74
#